data_8f3f4bfbd40b3ab63cf5423f8a860780
#
_entry.id   8f3f4bfbd40b3ab63cf5423f8a860780
#
_cell.length_a   1.000
_cell.length_b   1.000
_cell.length_c   1.000
_cell.angle_alpha   90.00
_cell.angle_beta   90.00
_cell.angle_gamma   90.00
#
_symmetry.space_group_name_H-M   'P 1'
#
loop_
_entity.id
_entity.type
_entity.pdbx_description
1 polymer ?
#
loop_
_entity_poly.entity_id
_entity_poly.type
_entity_poly.pdbx_seq_one_letter_code
_entity_poly.pdbx_strand_id
1 'polypeptide(L)'
;MGLQQMYYTSCERGLTGYAGYQFNAVSDGVSAETLREVEALVAYEPPQSLVYSDDPADLERCPVNLCFVPGGPGETPVAACVRYVGRDPSQRFGNYFAHALGRLDLTGAGGTPLPIELWSSPEWASHPVADTRLPELPGPPRPGPLSPAGVDRFLREHPYGDRLPQLVSAVLSALAEDRTVLVIDTSSTAVAHWFAAVCYLLPPPVARTLSFATYLSRPERSRLRLVGTVPEIPVGLGPDIQDAFHVFDLVSGRSPELPEHPLARLLGRVGVPTAQTFWSWTDDYVSGREQDPLDWYAPAVAATVSGGTSLDDEEVAALVGWLDACDHLPPDVLAAVTRDLYRQRRLSADQLTVLSRIARTTRDTDLVEQIQGELLETEMRRHMADDPAAAEPVPIRDPVLRRQATARFGDLLRDCDDRQAVRLLLWASAARLDPDHDTLVHTSAEITRALLGRTVTARVDERLRAQLTRVATGWPEFREGMVLALSGQLAEQPHHFPELLRGLPGELLRESDLEHHPVLREHHLIARAEREPARTAESLVRVLLMREPCVLDGELLRKLWPSGRWTHEEALEVVPLLPLSVQVDESAAKWLETVFARDIHDSDELVLCLELCSLMTSPNRIGWLPRDTRGCVENAVQIAELLSRPRASGLLQVAETRWPALWQPVAALRRQRLPRALLECPGTPREIARVLLAMGERTAHSYLDLVCRAAATPTSQSLRNILAVVTAQRSVSTSQKELLDRALDTVERQWPPADLDVFVADVRPLDTGLAERMARRAEQRRTPWYKSKRGGRKRAPETRAPEREKPKDPRPGSEG
;
A
#
# COMPACT_ATOMS: atom_id res chain seq x y z
N MET A 1 -15.78 63.24 25.76
CA MET A 1 -15.13 64.46 25.27
C MET A 1 -15.91 64.89 24.03
N GLY A 2 -16.05 66.22 23.76
CA GLY A 2 -16.69 66.72 22.57
C GLY A 2 -15.83 66.50 21.32
N LEU A 3 -16.45 66.52 20.13
CA LEU A 3 -15.72 66.45 18.85
C LEU A 3 -15.25 67.87 18.50
N GLN A 4 -14.00 67.99 18.10
CA GLN A 4 -13.45 69.27 17.62
C GLN A 4 -13.98 69.52 16.21
N GLN A 5 -14.37 70.77 15.91
CA GLN A 5 -14.84 71.20 14.60
C GLN A 5 -13.82 72.14 13.95
N MET A 6 -13.66 72.03 12.64
CA MET A 6 -12.75 72.87 11.85
C MET A 6 -13.41 73.18 10.51
N TYR A 7 -13.54 74.47 10.15
CA TYR A 7 -14.08 74.96 8.88
C TYR A 7 -12.94 75.50 8.03
N TYR A 8 -12.79 75.01 6.82
CA TYR A 8 -11.74 75.44 5.90
C TYR A 8 -12.36 75.87 4.55
N THR A 9 -12.04 77.08 4.07
CA THR A 9 -12.56 77.64 2.81
C THR A 9 -11.76 78.86 2.37
N SER A 10 -11.94 79.36 1.16
CA SER A 10 -11.48 80.71 0.80
C SER A 10 -12.45 81.72 1.41
N CYS A 11 -12.01 82.52 2.34
CA CYS A 11 -12.80 83.50 3.07
C CYS A 11 -12.03 84.82 3.23
N GLU A 12 -12.78 85.90 3.48
CA GLU A 12 -12.13 87.23 3.71
C GLU A 12 -11.40 87.28 5.00
N ARG A 13 -11.96 86.61 5.99
CA ARG A 13 -11.41 86.56 7.36
C ARG A 13 -11.47 85.20 7.94
N GLY A 14 -10.37 84.73 8.50
CA GLY A 14 -10.22 83.45 9.23
C GLY A 14 -9.07 83.55 10.18
N LEU A 15 -8.46 82.44 10.59
CA LEU A 15 -7.37 82.36 11.56
C LEU A 15 -6.12 83.12 11.19
N THR A 16 -5.85 83.32 9.91
CA THR A 16 -4.64 84.04 9.42
C THR A 16 -4.88 85.54 9.40
N GLY A 17 -6.14 86.01 9.38
CA GLY A 17 -6.54 87.43 9.28
C GLY A 17 -6.43 88.00 7.86
N TYR A 18 -6.08 87.24 6.82
CA TYR A 18 -5.96 87.62 5.43
C TYR A 18 -6.97 86.88 4.55
N ALA A 19 -7.35 87.44 3.43
CA ALA A 19 -8.27 86.76 2.51
C ALA A 19 -7.57 85.65 1.74
N GLY A 20 -8.27 84.49 1.51
CA GLY A 20 -7.76 83.35 0.83
C GLY A 20 -8.17 82.06 1.47
N TYR A 21 -7.62 80.91 0.97
CA TYR A 21 -7.84 79.60 1.57
C TYR A 21 -7.17 79.53 2.93
N GLN A 22 -8.01 79.31 3.96
CA GLN A 22 -7.57 79.19 5.38
C GLN A 22 -8.66 78.53 6.20
N PHE A 23 -8.34 78.20 7.46
CA PHE A 23 -9.38 77.87 8.43
C PHE A 23 -10.22 79.13 8.74
N ASN A 24 -11.47 79.04 8.41
CA ASN A 24 -12.44 80.07 8.76
C ASN A 24 -12.69 80.14 10.30
N ALA A 25 -12.91 78.91 10.87
CA ALA A 25 -13.18 78.81 12.32
C ALA A 25 -12.75 77.39 12.77
N VAL A 26 -12.37 77.29 14.08
CA VAL A 26 -11.93 76.02 14.71
C VAL A 26 -12.42 75.95 16.16
N SER A 27 -12.60 74.78 16.71
CA SER A 27 -12.82 74.54 18.15
C SER A 27 -11.52 74.76 18.94
N ASP A 28 -11.70 75.08 20.21
CA ASP A 28 -10.58 75.32 21.15
C ASP A 28 -9.72 73.99 21.26
N GLY A 29 -8.41 74.13 21.37
CA GLY A 29 -7.50 73.05 21.63
C GLY A 29 -7.20 72.15 20.43
N VAL A 30 -7.54 72.50 19.19
CA VAL A 30 -7.07 71.87 17.98
C VAL A 30 -5.58 72.18 17.82
N SER A 31 -4.76 71.11 17.60
CA SER A 31 -3.34 71.26 17.42
C SER A 31 -2.96 71.77 16.00
N ALA A 32 -1.83 72.48 15.93
CA ALA A 32 -1.34 72.96 14.63
C ALA A 32 -0.97 71.79 13.66
N GLU A 33 -0.72 70.60 14.20
CA GLU A 33 -0.50 69.38 13.41
C GLU A 33 -1.79 68.87 12.79
N THR A 34 -2.88 68.78 13.59
CA THR A 34 -4.19 68.39 13.08
C THR A 34 -4.67 69.39 12.01
N LEU A 35 -4.44 70.70 12.17
CA LEU A 35 -4.78 71.71 11.17
C LEU A 35 -4.05 71.43 9.84
N ARG A 36 -2.76 71.13 9.87
CA ARG A 36 -1.97 70.81 8.66
C ARG A 36 -2.45 69.54 7.97
N GLU A 37 -2.79 68.53 8.74
CA GLU A 37 -3.37 67.27 8.23
C GLU A 37 -4.73 67.48 7.55
N VAL A 38 -5.61 68.24 8.24
CA VAL A 38 -6.92 68.60 7.66
C VAL A 38 -6.78 69.39 6.38
N GLU A 39 -5.88 70.44 6.36
CA GLU A 39 -5.63 71.26 5.16
C GLU A 39 -5.19 70.37 3.96
N ALA A 40 -4.30 69.41 4.21
CA ALA A 40 -3.87 68.46 3.16
C ALA A 40 -5.00 67.51 2.72
N LEU A 41 -5.82 67.03 3.66
CA LEU A 41 -6.91 66.10 3.45
C LEU A 41 -8.07 66.66 2.65
N VAL A 42 -8.38 67.95 2.87
CA VAL A 42 -9.57 68.64 2.30
C VAL A 42 -9.33 69.31 0.95
N ALA A 43 -8.16 69.18 0.37
CA ALA A 43 -7.84 69.73 -0.93
C ALA A 43 -8.87 69.21 -1.98
N TYR A 44 -9.51 70.13 -2.70
CA TYR A 44 -10.62 69.84 -3.58
C TYR A 44 -10.58 70.62 -4.88
N GLU A 45 -10.82 70.00 -5.98
CA GLU A 45 -11.03 70.61 -7.30
C GLU A 45 -12.25 69.88 -7.95
N PRO A 46 -13.31 70.63 -8.37
CA PRO A 46 -14.43 70.01 -9.06
C PRO A 46 -14.04 69.57 -10.47
N PRO A 47 -14.84 68.72 -11.17
CA PRO A 47 -14.64 68.43 -12.56
C PRO A 47 -14.59 69.74 -13.42
N GLN A 48 -13.69 69.73 -14.43
CA GLN A 48 -13.46 70.95 -15.26
C GLN A 48 -14.73 71.52 -15.92
N SER A 49 -15.69 70.64 -16.23
CA SER A 49 -16.98 71.01 -16.79
C SER A 49 -17.84 71.86 -15.84
N LEU A 50 -17.60 71.77 -14.56
CA LEU A 50 -18.41 72.41 -13.48
C LEU A 50 -17.70 73.56 -12.76
N VAL A 51 -16.36 73.69 -12.90
CA VAL A 51 -15.55 74.65 -12.12
C VAL A 51 -15.94 76.09 -12.34
N TYR A 52 -16.46 76.44 -13.51
CA TYR A 52 -16.81 77.80 -13.87
C TYR A 52 -18.34 78.08 -13.83
N SER A 53 -19.10 77.23 -13.15
CA SER A 53 -20.51 77.40 -12.98
C SER A 53 -20.86 77.87 -11.53
N ASP A 54 -21.80 78.78 -11.39
CA ASP A 54 -22.45 79.18 -10.14
C ASP A 54 -23.96 78.89 -10.23
N ASP A 55 -24.43 78.18 -11.21
CA ASP A 55 -25.78 77.63 -11.24
C ASP A 55 -25.98 76.67 -10.11
N PRO A 56 -27.00 76.86 -9.25
CA PRO A 56 -27.27 75.93 -8.14
C PRO A 56 -27.41 74.47 -8.58
N ALA A 57 -27.99 74.24 -9.76
CA ALA A 57 -28.10 72.86 -10.28
C ALA A 57 -26.74 72.21 -10.62
N ASP A 58 -25.78 73.03 -11.12
CA ASP A 58 -24.43 72.56 -11.40
C ASP A 58 -23.62 72.37 -10.10
N LEU A 59 -23.83 73.28 -9.11
CA LEU A 59 -23.18 73.13 -7.80
C LEU A 59 -23.67 71.83 -7.07
N GLU A 60 -24.96 71.51 -7.18
CA GLU A 60 -25.48 70.21 -6.69
C GLU A 60 -24.91 69.01 -7.40
N ARG A 61 -24.51 69.07 -8.65
CA ARG A 61 -23.86 67.99 -9.43
C ARG A 61 -22.39 67.85 -9.11
N CYS A 62 -21.76 68.81 -8.44
CA CYS A 62 -20.37 68.71 -8.04
C CYS A 62 -20.23 67.59 -7.02
N PRO A 63 -19.24 66.68 -7.20
CA PRO A 63 -19.01 65.57 -6.26
C PRO A 63 -18.76 66.10 -4.84
N VAL A 64 -19.42 65.51 -3.86
CA VAL A 64 -19.10 65.72 -2.46
C VAL A 64 -17.98 64.79 -2.06
N ASN A 65 -16.97 65.26 -1.31
CA ASN A 65 -15.97 64.41 -0.77
C ASN A 65 -16.19 64.22 0.75
N LEU A 66 -16.52 62.99 1.17
CA LEU A 66 -16.36 62.58 2.53
C LEU A 66 -15.03 61.85 2.65
N CYS A 67 -14.09 62.36 3.44
CA CYS A 67 -12.81 61.75 3.66
C CYS A 67 -12.58 61.47 5.17
N PHE A 68 -11.80 60.45 5.41
CA PHE A 68 -11.48 59.97 6.76
C PHE A 68 -10.04 59.43 6.85
N VAL A 69 -9.38 59.82 7.94
CA VAL A 69 -8.10 59.25 8.35
C VAL A 69 -8.15 58.85 9.82
N PRO A 70 -7.66 57.62 10.17
CA PRO A 70 -7.70 57.15 11.55
C PRO A 70 -6.71 57.84 12.49
N GLY A 71 -5.76 58.62 11.90
CA GLY A 71 -4.61 59.12 12.62
C GLY A 71 -3.55 58.06 12.93
N GLY A 72 -2.32 58.45 13.08
CA GLY A 72 -1.23 57.60 13.55
C GLY A 72 -1.15 57.52 15.08
N PRO A 73 -0.14 56.84 15.64
CA PRO A 73 0.08 56.81 17.09
C PRO A 73 0.31 58.23 17.66
N GLY A 74 -0.65 58.70 18.45
CA GLY A 74 -0.66 60.07 19.03
C GLY A 74 -1.35 61.13 18.17
N GLU A 75 -1.81 60.82 16.99
CA GLU A 75 -2.59 61.64 16.10
C GLU A 75 -4.09 61.52 16.37
N THR A 76 -4.87 62.49 15.99
CA THR A 76 -6.31 62.54 16.25
C THR A 76 -7.06 62.04 15.00
N PRO A 77 -7.97 61.04 15.12
CA PRO A 77 -8.84 60.64 14.01
C PRO A 77 -9.67 61.80 13.47
N VAL A 78 -9.67 61.97 12.15
CA VAL A 78 -10.37 63.08 11.48
C VAL A 78 -11.29 62.57 10.38
N ALA A 79 -12.52 63.04 10.36
CA ALA A 79 -13.40 62.94 9.17
C ALA A 79 -13.74 64.35 8.65
N ALA A 80 -13.81 64.56 7.33
CA ALA A 80 -14.18 65.84 6.76
C ALA A 80 -15.15 65.68 5.57
N CYS A 81 -16.09 66.59 5.49
CA CYS A 81 -16.99 66.69 4.34
C CYS A 81 -16.64 67.96 3.58
N VAL A 82 -16.35 67.79 2.27
CA VAL A 82 -15.95 68.86 1.38
C VAL A 82 -16.97 69.03 0.26
N ARG A 83 -17.40 70.28 0.02
CA ARG A 83 -18.38 70.62 -1.01
C ARG A 83 -17.87 71.77 -1.86
N TYR A 84 -18.10 71.71 -3.15
CA TYR A 84 -17.90 72.87 -4.03
C TYR A 84 -18.90 73.95 -3.72
N VAL A 85 -18.50 75.25 -3.59
CA VAL A 85 -19.38 76.38 -3.34
C VAL A 85 -19.29 77.50 -4.39
N GLY A 86 -18.61 77.20 -5.52
CA GLY A 86 -18.55 78.10 -6.66
C GLY A 86 -17.52 79.21 -6.53
N ARG A 87 -17.91 80.42 -6.21
CA ARG A 87 -17.00 81.57 -6.11
C ARG A 87 -16.55 81.85 -4.71
N ASP A 88 -15.36 82.35 -4.61
CA ASP A 88 -14.86 82.93 -3.38
C ASP A 88 -15.39 84.40 -3.14
N PRO A 89 -15.13 85.02 -2.01
CA PRO A 89 -15.52 86.40 -1.79
C PRO A 89 -14.88 87.37 -2.79
N SER A 90 -13.76 87.04 -3.42
CA SER A 90 -13.10 87.82 -4.46
C SER A 90 -13.65 87.49 -5.89
N GLN A 91 -14.75 86.78 -5.96
CA GLN A 91 -15.43 86.39 -7.18
C GLN A 91 -14.64 85.43 -8.12
N ARG A 92 -13.65 84.76 -7.59
CA ARG A 92 -12.89 83.77 -8.29
C ARG A 92 -13.56 82.37 -8.17
N PHE A 93 -13.70 81.69 -9.25
CA PHE A 93 -14.19 80.29 -9.23
C PHE A 93 -13.20 79.34 -8.61
N GLY A 94 -13.69 78.23 -8.14
CA GLY A 94 -12.86 77.15 -7.58
C GLY A 94 -12.97 77.06 -6.03
N ASN A 95 -13.89 77.85 -5.39
CA ASN A 95 -14.05 77.77 -3.96
C ASN A 95 -14.82 76.56 -3.48
N TYR A 96 -14.31 75.98 -2.42
CA TYR A 96 -14.97 74.89 -1.69
C TYR A 96 -15.01 75.16 -0.19
N PHE A 97 -15.98 74.52 0.44
CA PHE A 97 -16.11 74.57 1.91
C PHE A 97 -15.91 73.16 2.48
N ALA A 98 -15.01 73.07 3.44
CA ALA A 98 -14.76 71.83 4.16
C ALA A 98 -15.13 72.01 5.67
N HIS A 99 -15.90 71.06 6.19
CA HIS A 99 -16.13 70.86 7.58
C HIS A 99 -15.44 69.62 8.07
N ALA A 100 -14.49 69.70 9.00
CA ALA A 100 -13.79 68.56 9.57
C ALA A 100 -14.15 68.39 11.04
N LEU A 101 -14.28 67.16 11.45
CA LEU A 101 -14.50 66.65 12.80
C LEU A 101 -13.27 65.85 13.29
N GLY A 102 -12.67 66.36 14.38
CA GLY A 102 -11.55 65.70 15.06
C GLY A 102 -11.95 64.95 16.33
N ARG A 103 -11.11 64.08 16.85
CA ARG A 103 -11.35 63.28 18.07
C ARG A 103 -12.52 62.29 17.92
N LEU A 104 -12.64 61.66 16.72
CA LEU A 104 -13.63 60.66 16.52
C LEU A 104 -13.29 59.41 17.40
N ASP A 105 -14.33 58.82 18.00
CA ASP A 105 -14.16 57.60 18.76
C ASP A 105 -14.19 56.39 17.77
N LEU A 106 -13.06 55.70 17.64
CA LEU A 106 -12.92 54.53 16.80
C LEU A 106 -13.22 53.22 17.55
N THR A 107 -13.48 53.24 18.86
CA THR A 107 -13.78 52.04 19.63
C THR A 107 -15.16 51.49 19.36
N GLY A 108 -16.07 52.34 18.84
CA GLY A 108 -17.48 52.00 18.66
C GLY A 108 -18.31 52.03 19.94
N ALA A 109 -17.71 52.45 21.05
CA ALA A 109 -18.42 52.62 22.32
C ALA A 109 -19.53 53.65 22.21
N GLY A 110 -20.64 53.44 22.91
CA GLY A 110 -21.77 54.40 22.95
C GLY A 110 -22.54 54.54 21.62
N GLY A 111 -22.41 53.58 20.68
CA GLY A 111 -23.12 53.61 19.41
C GLY A 111 -22.52 54.56 18.37
N THR A 112 -21.22 54.87 18.44
CA THR A 112 -20.52 55.71 17.47
C THR A 112 -20.63 55.11 16.08
N PRO A 113 -21.13 55.83 15.05
CA PRO A 113 -21.26 55.30 13.69
C PRO A 113 -19.91 55.03 13.08
N LEU A 114 -19.87 54.16 12.03
CA LEU A 114 -18.69 53.99 11.19
C LEU A 114 -18.39 55.32 10.48
N PRO A 115 -17.11 55.67 10.22
CA PRO A 115 -16.77 56.94 9.55
C PRO A 115 -17.49 57.15 8.23
N ILE A 116 -17.75 56.10 7.45
CA ILE A 116 -18.50 56.20 6.18
C ILE A 116 -20.00 56.53 6.41
N GLU A 117 -20.58 56.15 7.54
CA GLU A 117 -21.98 56.50 7.87
C GLU A 117 -22.18 57.99 8.11
N LEU A 118 -21.12 58.76 8.20
CA LEU A 118 -21.19 60.23 8.21
C LEU A 118 -21.49 60.82 6.84
N TRP A 119 -21.62 60.00 5.77
CA TRP A 119 -22.06 60.46 4.48
C TRP A 119 -23.41 61.13 4.56
N SER A 120 -23.48 62.41 4.13
CA SER A 120 -24.66 63.24 4.23
C SER A 120 -25.26 63.36 5.66
N SER A 121 -24.42 63.24 6.69
CA SER A 121 -24.81 63.49 8.09
C SER A 121 -25.38 64.89 8.28
N PRO A 122 -26.41 65.09 9.11
CA PRO A 122 -26.95 66.41 9.42
C PRO A 122 -25.95 67.25 10.22
N GLU A 123 -24.85 66.71 10.71
CA GLU A 123 -23.82 67.50 11.43
C GLU A 123 -22.94 68.30 10.51
N TRP A 124 -22.93 68.03 9.20
CA TRP A 124 -22.09 68.74 8.24
C TRP A 124 -22.61 70.18 8.01
N ALA A 125 -21.83 71.19 8.46
CA ALA A 125 -22.05 72.56 8.04
C ALA A 125 -21.76 72.77 6.54
N SER A 126 -22.43 73.72 5.89
CA SER A 126 -22.29 74.01 4.46
C SER A 126 -21.78 75.41 4.17
N HIS A 127 -21.57 76.19 5.15
CA HIS A 127 -21.24 77.64 5.00
C HIS A 127 -20.25 78.07 6.09
N PRO A 128 -19.37 79.05 5.81
CA PRO A 128 -18.53 79.68 6.79
C PRO A 128 -19.32 80.47 7.85
N VAL A 129 -18.70 80.67 9.00
CA VAL A 129 -19.28 81.44 10.10
C VAL A 129 -18.50 82.79 10.28
N ALA A 130 -19.13 83.68 10.95
CA ALA A 130 -18.46 84.97 11.19
C ALA A 130 -17.42 84.94 12.30
N ASP A 131 -17.58 84.05 13.27
CA ASP A 131 -16.63 83.87 14.35
C ASP A 131 -15.53 82.89 13.95
N THR A 132 -14.35 83.06 14.42
CA THR A 132 -13.24 82.14 14.23
C THR A 132 -13.20 80.96 15.22
N ARG A 133 -14.10 81.00 16.21
CA ARG A 133 -14.22 79.92 17.18
C ARG A 133 -15.48 79.08 16.95
N LEU A 134 -15.36 77.80 17.07
CA LEU A 134 -16.46 76.84 17.00
C LEU A 134 -16.66 76.14 18.36
N PRO A 135 -17.90 75.96 18.83
CA PRO A 135 -18.11 75.05 19.94
C PRO A 135 -17.71 73.62 19.56
N GLU A 136 -17.30 72.83 20.58
CA GLU A 136 -17.17 71.35 20.33
C GLU A 136 -18.58 70.79 20.11
N LEU A 137 -18.69 69.75 19.21
CA LEU A 137 -19.91 69.02 18.99
C LEU A 137 -20.15 68.09 20.16
N PRO A 138 -21.27 68.09 20.86
CA PRO A 138 -21.51 67.18 22.01
C PRO A 138 -21.82 65.79 21.55
N GLY A 139 -21.18 64.77 22.17
CA GLY A 139 -21.45 63.34 21.94
C GLY A 139 -20.95 62.81 20.59
N PRO A 140 -21.30 61.57 20.24
CA PRO A 140 -21.00 61.00 18.96
C PRO A 140 -21.77 61.69 17.84
N PRO A 141 -21.24 61.85 16.62
CA PRO A 141 -21.93 62.51 15.52
C PRO A 141 -23.10 61.61 15.05
N ARG A 142 -24.18 62.28 14.62
CA ARG A 142 -25.32 61.50 14.06
C ARG A 142 -24.99 60.95 12.68
N PRO A 143 -25.39 59.69 12.40
CA PRO A 143 -25.17 59.11 11.08
C PRO A 143 -26.03 59.81 10.01
N GLY A 144 -25.64 59.72 8.76
CA GLY A 144 -26.40 60.09 7.59
C GLY A 144 -27.38 58.96 7.17
N PRO A 145 -27.89 59.01 5.92
CA PRO A 145 -28.92 58.12 5.44
C PRO A 145 -28.39 56.71 5.02
N LEU A 146 -27.09 56.49 4.99
CA LEU A 146 -26.53 55.18 4.63
C LEU A 146 -26.97 54.15 5.68
N SER A 147 -27.44 53.01 5.18
CA SER A 147 -27.86 51.89 6.00
C SER A 147 -27.57 50.58 5.25
N PRO A 148 -27.38 49.46 5.97
CA PRO A 148 -27.16 48.17 5.31
C PRO A 148 -28.23 47.79 4.30
N ALA A 149 -29.50 48.04 4.61
CA ALA A 149 -30.63 47.76 3.70
C ALA A 149 -30.63 48.69 2.44
N GLY A 150 -30.26 49.99 2.63
CA GLY A 150 -30.11 50.94 1.51
C GLY A 150 -28.96 50.56 0.58
N VAL A 151 -27.84 50.17 1.15
CA VAL A 151 -26.66 49.73 0.39
C VAL A 151 -26.92 48.41 -0.33
N ASP A 152 -27.59 47.46 0.29
CA ASP A 152 -27.98 46.20 -0.36
C ASP A 152 -28.92 46.43 -1.57
N ARG A 153 -29.86 47.36 -1.42
CA ARG A 153 -30.73 47.78 -2.53
C ARG A 153 -29.89 48.37 -3.67
N PHE A 154 -29.01 49.33 -3.35
CA PHE A 154 -28.10 49.95 -4.36
C PHE A 154 -27.31 48.85 -5.09
N LEU A 155 -26.73 47.91 -4.39
CA LEU A 155 -25.94 46.84 -5.02
C LEU A 155 -26.79 45.95 -5.93
N ARG A 156 -28.03 45.63 -5.57
CA ARG A 156 -28.94 44.86 -6.45
C ARG A 156 -29.35 45.62 -7.71
N GLU A 157 -29.44 46.95 -7.64
CA GLU A 157 -29.84 47.84 -8.73
C GLU A 157 -28.65 48.25 -9.62
N HIS A 158 -27.42 48.16 -9.07
CA HIS A 158 -26.22 48.59 -9.79
C HIS A 158 -25.76 47.49 -10.83
N PRO A 159 -25.44 47.89 -12.08
CA PRO A 159 -25.04 46.90 -13.12
C PRO A 159 -23.89 45.97 -12.73
N TYR A 160 -23.01 46.38 -11.85
CA TYR A 160 -21.83 45.69 -11.42
C TYR A 160 -21.86 45.36 -9.90
N GLY A 161 -23.01 45.21 -9.29
CA GLY A 161 -23.17 44.91 -7.87
C GLY A 161 -22.55 43.58 -7.48
N ASP A 162 -22.42 42.64 -8.44
CA ASP A 162 -21.74 41.35 -8.31
C ASP A 162 -20.21 41.47 -8.11
N ARG A 163 -19.61 42.65 -8.36
CA ARG A 163 -18.18 42.90 -8.16
C ARG A 163 -17.80 43.20 -6.70
N LEU A 164 -18.76 43.29 -5.77
CA LEU A 164 -18.49 43.56 -4.39
C LEU A 164 -17.49 42.60 -3.73
N PRO A 165 -17.53 41.24 -3.91
CA PRO A 165 -16.55 40.35 -3.33
C PRO A 165 -15.13 40.61 -3.86
N GLN A 166 -15.01 40.96 -5.15
CA GLN A 166 -13.72 41.35 -5.73
C GLN A 166 -13.19 42.66 -5.14
N LEU A 167 -14.06 43.63 -4.92
CA LEU A 167 -13.71 44.92 -4.28
C LEU A 167 -13.26 44.70 -2.85
N VAL A 168 -13.97 43.87 -2.09
CA VAL A 168 -13.57 43.52 -0.70
C VAL A 168 -12.22 42.78 -0.73
N SER A 169 -12.00 41.85 -1.65
CA SER A 169 -10.71 41.18 -1.82
C SER A 169 -9.57 42.17 -2.09
N ALA A 170 -9.83 43.13 -2.97
CA ALA A 170 -8.85 44.18 -3.28
C ALA A 170 -8.51 45.05 -2.07
N VAL A 171 -9.51 45.40 -1.26
CA VAL A 171 -9.28 46.19 -0.04
C VAL A 171 -8.48 45.39 1.00
N LEU A 172 -8.79 44.13 1.22
CA LEU A 172 -8.03 43.25 2.09
C LEU A 172 -6.59 43.09 1.63
N SER A 173 -6.36 42.87 0.33
CA SER A 173 -5.01 42.83 -0.26
C SER A 173 -4.28 44.17 -0.10
N ALA A 174 -4.95 45.27 -0.38
CA ALA A 174 -4.38 46.63 -0.23
C ALA A 174 -3.96 46.97 1.20
N LEU A 175 -4.70 46.47 2.19
CA LEU A 175 -4.33 46.61 3.61
C LEU A 175 -3.03 45.87 3.94
N ALA A 176 -2.86 44.68 3.38
CA ALA A 176 -1.65 43.84 3.57
C ALA A 176 -0.43 44.37 2.79
N GLU A 177 -0.64 44.92 1.58
CA GLU A 177 0.42 45.29 0.63
C GLU A 177 0.76 46.77 0.61
N ASP A 178 0.18 47.61 1.45
CA ASP A 178 0.31 49.08 1.48
C ASP A 178 -0.10 49.74 0.15
N ARG A 179 -1.16 49.23 -0.52
CA ARG A 179 -1.70 49.72 -1.79
C ARG A 179 -2.96 50.51 -1.59
N THR A 180 -3.45 51.15 -2.67
CA THR A 180 -4.69 51.94 -2.67
C THR A 180 -5.71 51.28 -3.61
N VAL A 181 -6.97 51.22 -3.19
CA VAL A 181 -8.09 50.84 -4.05
C VAL A 181 -8.76 52.10 -4.60
N LEU A 182 -8.83 52.23 -5.90
CA LEU A 182 -9.52 53.30 -6.59
C LEU A 182 -10.85 52.82 -7.18
N VAL A 183 -11.96 53.49 -6.78
CA VAL A 183 -13.29 53.23 -7.32
C VAL A 183 -13.75 54.41 -8.16
N ILE A 184 -14.10 54.19 -9.41
CA ILE A 184 -14.65 55.14 -10.34
C ILE A 184 -16.13 54.80 -10.57
N ASP A 185 -17.05 55.69 -10.20
CA ASP A 185 -18.46 55.53 -10.45
C ASP A 185 -19.13 56.81 -10.87
N THR A 186 -20.36 56.75 -11.34
CA THR A 186 -21.15 57.84 -11.93
C THR A 186 -21.30 59.06 -11.03
N SER A 187 -21.17 58.88 -9.70
CA SER A 187 -21.27 59.97 -8.72
C SER A 187 -20.55 59.61 -7.42
N SER A 188 -20.15 60.63 -6.67
CA SER A 188 -19.60 60.42 -5.32
C SER A 188 -20.62 59.74 -4.35
N THR A 189 -21.90 59.86 -4.63
CA THR A 189 -22.95 59.11 -3.88
C THR A 189 -22.88 57.61 -4.18
N ALA A 190 -22.73 57.24 -5.42
CA ALA A 190 -22.53 55.82 -5.80
C ALA A 190 -21.24 55.28 -5.16
N VAL A 191 -20.15 56.03 -5.22
CA VAL A 191 -18.89 55.66 -4.52
C VAL A 191 -19.07 55.48 -3.03
N ALA A 192 -19.83 56.40 -2.37
CA ALA A 192 -20.10 56.28 -0.94
C ALA A 192 -20.91 55.01 -0.58
N HIS A 193 -21.84 54.57 -1.44
CA HIS A 193 -22.52 53.26 -1.26
C HIS A 193 -21.59 52.09 -1.39
N TRP A 194 -20.64 52.07 -2.33
CA TRP A 194 -19.62 51.06 -2.44
C TRP A 194 -18.72 51.01 -1.20
N PHE A 195 -18.28 52.17 -0.71
CA PHE A 195 -17.46 52.26 0.47
C PHE A 195 -18.22 51.79 1.74
N ALA A 196 -19.49 52.13 1.83
CA ALA A 196 -20.36 51.65 2.89
C ALA A 196 -20.54 50.12 2.84
N ALA A 197 -20.70 49.56 1.61
CA ALA A 197 -20.76 48.09 1.41
C ALA A 197 -19.50 47.40 1.92
N VAL A 198 -18.34 47.93 1.56
CA VAL A 198 -17.05 47.43 2.04
C VAL A 198 -16.97 47.54 3.58
N CYS A 199 -17.25 48.72 4.15
CA CYS A 199 -17.16 48.94 5.59
C CYS A 199 -18.15 48.09 6.40
N TYR A 200 -19.35 47.81 5.88
CA TYR A 200 -20.32 46.93 6.56
C TYR A 200 -19.89 45.45 6.51
N LEU A 201 -19.18 45.05 5.46
CA LEU A 201 -18.68 43.66 5.35
C LEU A 201 -17.37 43.43 6.10
N LEU A 202 -16.52 44.45 6.27
CA LEU A 202 -15.28 44.28 6.97
C LEU A 202 -15.48 44.11 8.49
N PRO A 203 -14.56 43.44 9.19
CA PRO A 203 -14.57 43.41 10.65
C PRO A 203 -14.66 44.82 11.22
N PRO A 204 -15.48 45.08 12.25
CA PRO A 204 -15.70 46.44 12.78
C PRO A 204 -14.44 47.21 13.14
N PRO A 205 -13.41 46.63 13.78
CA PRO A 205 -12.14 47.33 14.04
C PRO A 205 -11.41 47.75 12.77
N VAL A 206 -11.42 46.92 11.73
CA VAL A 206 -10.82 47.21 10.43
C VAL A 206 -11.61 48.30 9.69
N ALA A 207 -12.94 48.18 9.66
CA ALA A 207 -13.80 49.19 9.03
C ALA A 207 -13.66 50.58 9.68
N ARG A 208 -13.48 50.67 11.00
CA ARG A 208 -13.30 51.90 11.76
C ARG A 208 -11.97 52.59 11.55
N THR A 209 -10.97 51.85 11.07
CA THR A 209 -9.62 52.36 10.82
C THR A 209 -9.28 52.49 9.34
N LEU A 210 -10.21 52.11 8.43
CA LEU A 210 -10.01 52.18 6.99
C LEU A 210 -10.06 53.65 6.53
N SER A 211 -8.90 54.19 6.07
CA SER A 211 -8.82 55.55 5.53
C SER A 211 -9.44 55.62 4.11
N PHE A 212 -10.24 56.62 3.85
CA PHE A 212 -10.91 56.77 2.59
C PHE A 212 -11.18 58.24 2.18
N ALA A 213 -11.45 58.44 0.89
CA ALA A 213 -12.03 59.66 0.34
C ALA A 213 -13.00 59.32 -0.80
N THR A 214 -14.26 59.75 -0.71
CA THR A 214 -15.30 59.39 -1.69
C THR A 214 -15.16 60.16 -3.03
N TYR A 215 -14.35 61.18 -3.06
CA TYR A 215 -14.02 61.93 -4.28
C TYR A 215 -12.64 62.59 -4.19
N LEU A 216 -11.77 62.31 -5.13
CA LEU A 216 -10.53 63.04 -5.33
C LEU A 216 -10.38 63.43 -6.82
N SER A 217 -9.96 64.71 -7.07
CA SER A 217 -9.61 65.18 -8.43
C SER A 217 -8.26 64.62 -8.93
N ARG A 218 -7.41 64.17 -8.01
CA ARG A 218 -6.09 63.60 -8.29
C ARG A 218 -5.87 62.35 -7.43
N PRO A 219 -6.64 61.31 -7.70
CA PRO A 219 -6.57 60.06 -6.85
C PRO A 219 -5.20 59.45 -6.85
N GLU A 220 -4.41 59.60 -7.92
CA GLU A 220 -3.05 59.11 -8.06
C GLU A 220 -2.03 59.69 -7.07
N ARG A 221 -2.39 60.77 -6.36
CA ARG A 221 -1.57 61.39 -5.35
C ARG A 221 -1.92 60.99 -3.93
N SER A 222 -2.98 60.22 -3.79
CA SER A 222 -3.52 59.84 -2.49
C SER A 222 -2.70 58.70 -1.86
N ARG A 223 -2.61 58.72 -0.54
CA ARG A 223 -2.08 57.61 0.27
C ARG A 223 -3.16 56.94 1.09
N LEU A 224 -4.43 57.30 0.84
CA LEU A 224 -5.58 56.67 1.51
C LEU A 224 -5.79 55.27 0.96
N ARG A 225 -6.31 54.39 1.77
CA ARG A 225 -6.51 52.98 1.37
C ARG A 225 -7.62 52.78 0.34
N LEU A 226 -8.67 53.63 0.43
CA LEU A 226 -9.83 53.51 -0.45
C LEU A 226 -10.16 54.91 -0.99
N VAL A 227 -10.05 55.10 -2.26
CA VAL A 227 -10.29 56.41 -2.90
C VAL A 227 -11.33 56.29 -4.02
N GLY A 228 -12.16 57.33 -4.12
CA GLY A 228 -13.16 57.41 -5.16
C GLY A 228 -12.94 58.59 -6.10
N THR A 229 -13.48 58.48 -7.27
CA THR A 229 -13.55 59.58 -8.24
C THR A 229 -14.71 59.36 -9.21
N VAL A 230 -14.96 60.35 -10.07
CA VAL A 230 -16.00 60.32 -11.11
C VAL A 230 -15.35 60.19 -12.51
N PRO A 231 -16.11 59.75 -13.54
CA PRO A 231 -15.56 59.53 -14.88
C PRO A 231 -14.99 60.78 -15.58
N GLU A 232 -15.47 61.97 -15.16
CA GLU A 232 -15.01 63.24 -15.71
C GLU A 232 -13.57 63.58 -15.29
N ILE A 233 -13.05 62.89 -14.27
CA ILE A 233 -11.67 63.04 -13.86
C ILE A 233 -10.79 62.08 -14.66
N PRO A 234 -9.88 62.57 -15.48
CA PRO A 234 -8.98 61.72 -16.24
C PRO A 234 -7.93 61.09 -15.29
N VAL A 235 -8.09 59.82 -15.04
CA VAL A 235 -7.08 59.04 -14.31
C VAL A 235 -6.11 58.47 -15.33
N GLY A 236 -4.86 58.94 -15.27
CA GLY A 236 -3.80 58.37 -16.10
C GLY A 236 -3.43 56.96 -15.62
N LEU A 237 -3.97 55.96 -16.30
CA LEU A 237 -3.69 54.52 -15.95
C LEU A 237 -2.34 54.07 -16.54
N GLY A 238 -1.26 54.79 -16.24
CA GLY A 238 0.10 54.36 -16.57
C GLY A 238 0.58 53.18 -15.74
N PRO A 239 1.69 52.52 -16.09
CA PRO A 239 2.22 51.36 -15.36
C PRO A 239 2.42 51.62 -13.86
N ASP A 240 2.92 52.82 -13.51
CA ASP A 240 3.19 53.18 -12.10
C ASP A 240 1.91 53.22 -11.24
N ILE A 241 0.76 53.59 -11.87
CA ILE A 241 -0.52 53.61 -11.15
C ILE A 241 -1.09 52.18 -11.03
N GLN A 242 -0.93 51.38 -12.05
CA GLN A 242 -1.37 49.95 -12.00
C GLN A 242 -0.61 49.20 -10.93
N ASP A 243 0.64 49.52 -10.66
CA ASP A 243 1.43 48.88 -9.59
C ASP A 243 1.05 49.37 -8.19
N ALA A 244 0.58 50.60 -8.03
CA ALA A 244 0.22 51.20 -6.75
C ALA A 244 -1.26 51.10 -6.42
N PHE A 245 -2.13 50.86 -7.41
CA PHE A 245 -3.57 50.93 -7.26
C PHE A 245 -4.29 49.69 -7.82
N HIS A 246 -5.30 49.24 -7.07
CA HIS A 246 -6.32 48.34 -7.63
C HIS A 246 -7.48 49.19 -8.17
N VAL A 247 -7.63 49.27 -9.48
CA VAL A 247 -8.61 50.19 -10.14
C VAL A 247 -9.89 49.46 -10.50
N PHE A 248 -11.02 49.89 -9.91
CA PHE A 248 -12.37 49.48 -10.24
C PHE A 248 -13.09 50.58 -10.99
N ASP A 249 -13.25 50.44 -12.28
CA ASP A 249 -14.08 51.35 -13.09
C ASP A 249 -15.49 50.72 -13.23
N LEU A 250 -16.37 51.08 -12.33
CA LEU A 250 -17.73 50.55 -12.20
C LEU A 250 -18.72 51.24 -13.15
N VAL A 251 -18.22 52.12 -14.05
CA VAL A 251 -18.98 52.68 -15.15
C VAL A 251 -18.80 51.83 -16.40
N SER A 252 -17.56 51.43 -16.66
CA SER A 252 -17.22 50.56 -17.79
C SER A 252 -17.18 49.06 -17.46
N GLY A 253 -17.26 48.67 -16.19
CA GLY A 253 -17.20 47.28 -15.70
C GLY A 253 -15.79 46.70 -15.62
N ARG A 254 -14.74 47.53 -15.72
CA ARG A 254 -13.36 47.08 -15.60
C ARG A 254 -12.97 46.91 -14.14
N SER A 255 -12.39 45.76 -13.81
CA SER A 255 -11.85 45.45 -12.49
C SER A 255 -10.48 44.78 -12.61
N PRO A 256 -9.61 44.88 -11.59
CA PRO A 256 -8.33 44.16 -11.60
C PRO A 256 -8.53 42.64 -11.49
N GLU A 257 -7.64 41.86 -12.12
CA GLU A 257 -7.56 40.42 -11.91
C GLU A 257 -6.79 40.17 -10.61
N LEU A 258 -7.52 39.79 -9.57
CA LEU A 258 -6.96 39.48 -8.25
C LEU A 258 -7.42 38.11 -7.80
N PRO A 259 -6.59 37.35 -7.07
CA PRO A 259 -7.04 36.15 -6.39
C PRO A 259 -8.13 36.52 -5.37
N GLU A 260 -9.16 35.71 -5.32
CA GLU A 260 -10.25 35.90 -4.35
C GLU A 260 -9.74 35.69 -2.93
N HIS A 261 -9.92 36.68 -2.06
CA HIS A 261 -9.53 36.58 -0.66
C HIS A 261 -10.53 35.68 0.11
N PRO A 262 -10.09 34.70 0.92
CA PRO A 262 -10.99 33.76 1.59
C PRO A 262 -12.08 34.46 2.44
N LEU A 263 -11.69 35.47 3.21
CA LEU A 263 -12.64 36.26 4.00
C LEU A 263 -13.63 37.02 3.11
N ALA A 264 -13.21 37.57 1.97
CA ALA A 264 -14.11 38.26 1.05
C ALA A 264 -15.14 37.32 0.42
N ARG A 265 -14.73 36.10 0.04
CA ARG A 265 -15.62 35.05 -0.44
C ARG A 265 -16.69 34.69 0.61
N LEU A 266 -16.26 34.50 1.86
CA LEU A 266 -17.19 34.22 2.96
C LEU A 266 -18.16 35.39 3.15
N LEU A 267 -17.68 36.64 3.25
CA LEU A 267 -18.49 37.85 3.46
C LEU A 267 -19.45 38.13 2.29
N GLY A 268 -19.05 37.78 1.06
CA GLY A 268 -19.93 37.84 -0.11
C GLY A 268 -21.16 36.94 0.02
N ARG A 269 -21.02 35.80 0.66
CA ARG A 269 -22.15 34.88 0.96
C ARG A 269 -23.00 35.38 2.15
N VAL A 270 -22.39 35.98 3.14
CA VAL A 270 -23.07 36.56 4.30
C VAL A 270 -23.96 37.73 3.86
N GLY A 271 -23.45 38.62 3.01
CA GLY A 271 -24.16 39.76 2.47
C GLY A 271 -24.26 40.93 3.45
N VAL A 272 -24.42 42.13 2.89
CA VAL A 272 -24.44 43.37 3.66
C VAL A 272 -25.56 43.46 4.72
N PRO A 273 -26.81 43.00 4.46
CA PRO A 273 -27.88 43.11 5.44
C PRO A 273 -27.65 42.34 6.74
N THR A 274 -26.95 41.22 6.67
CA THR A 274 -26.71 40.32 7.80
C THR A 274 -25.39 40.59 8.50
N ALA A 275 -24.49 41.37 7.89
CA ALA A 275 -23.13 41.59 8.37
C ALA A 275 -23.04 42.15 9.80
N GLN A 276 -23.96 43.04 10.17
CA GLN A 276 -23.98 43.62 11.53
C GLN A 276 -24.25 42.58 12.62
N THR A 277 -25.26 41.74 12.42
CA THR A 277 -25.59 40.66 13.35
C THR A 277 -24.48 39.64 13.40
N PHE A 278 -23.88 39.31 12.24
CA PHE A 278 -22.76 38.43 12.09
C PHE A 278 -21.53 38.91 12.90
N TRP A 279 -21.15 40.18 12.75
CA TRP A 279 -19.99 40.71 13.46
C TRP A 279 -20.27 40.90 14.97
N SER A 280 -21.52 41.14 15.38
CA SER A 280 -21.92 41.19 16.79
C SER A 280 -21.62 39.85 17.48
N TRP A 281 -21.97 38.72 16.85
CA TRP A 281 -21.64 37.40 17.37
C TRP A 281 -20.12 37.19 17.47
N THR A 282 -19.40 37.56 16.42
CA THR A 282 -17.97 37.37 16.36
C THR A 282 -17.21 38.22 17.37
N ASP A 283 -17.61 39.47 17.55
CA ASP A 283 -16.97 40.43 18.49
C ASP A 283 -17.06 39.97 19.96
N ASP A 284 -18.08 39.22 20.30
CA ASP A 284 -18.24 38.65 21.66
C ASP A 284 -17.20 37.62 22.00
N TYR A 285 -16.61 36.96 20.98
CA TYR A 285 -15.74 35.78 21.13
C TYR A 285 -14.32 35.98 20.60
N VAL A 286 -14.01 37.08 19.96
CA VAL A 286 -12.64 37.41 19.51
C VAL A 286 -11.84 38.01 20.66
N SER A 287 -10.68 37.44 20.95
CA SER A 287 -9.93 37.69 22.17
C SER A 287 -9.32 39.09 22.29
N GLY A 288 -8.83 39.66 21.23
CA GLY A 288 -8.01 40.87 21.29
C GLY A 288 -8.50 42.00 20.38
N ARG A 289 -9.63 41.86 19.69
CA ARG A 289 -10.06 42.76 18.61
C ARG A 289 -8.92 42.96 17.60
N GLU A 290 -8.51 41.86 16.99
CA GLU A 290 -7.38 41.72 16.06
C GLU A 290 -7.42 42.80 14.99
N GLN A 291 -6.25 43.39 14.69
CA GLN A 291 -6.12 44.41 13.68
C GLN A 291 -5.92 43.82 12.28
N ASP A 292 -5.37 42.61 12.20
CA ASP A 292 -5.21 41.89 10.92
C ASP A 292 -6.55 41.32 10.48
N PRO A 293 -7.03 41.65 9.27
CA PRO A 293 -8.26 41.07 8.74
C PRO A 293 -8.29 39.53 8.67
N LEU A 294 -7.13 38.90 8.51
CA LEU A 294 -7.04 37.44 8.48
C LEU A 294 -7.34 36.78 9.81
N ASP A 295 -7.06 37.45 10.93
CA ASP A 295 -7.37 36.91 12.26
C ASP A 295 -8.88 36.71 12.47
N TRP A 296 -9.69 37.45 11.71
CA TRP A 296 -11.14 37.37 11.76
C TRP A 296 -11.73 36.24 10.89
N TYR A 297 -10.92 35.60 10.03
CA TYR A 297 -11.45 34.62 9.09
C TYR A 297 -12.05 33.39 9.78
N ALA A 298 -11.33 32.74 10.66
CA ALA A 298 -11.81 31.54 11.35
C ALA A 298 -12.98 31.84 12.32
N PRO A 299 -12.97 32.94 13.15
CA PRO A 299 -14.15 33.36 13.88
C PRO A 299 -15.36 33.65 13.00
N ALA A 300 -15.15 34.24 11.83
CA ALA A 300 -16.21 34.49 10.86
C ALA A 300 -16.80 33.17 10.31
N VAL A 301 -15.97 32.19 10.03
CA VAL A 301 -16.41 30.85 9.65
C VAL A 301 -17.22 30.19 10.77
N ALA A 302 -16.80 30.37 12.04
CA ALA A 302 -17.56 29.86 13.21
C ALA A 302 -18.96 30.47 13.30
N ALA A 303 -19.09 31.81 13.09
CA ALA A 303 -20.38 32.47 13.03
C ALA A 303 -21.28 31.93 11.90
N THR A 304 -20.66 31.61 10.75
CA THR A 304 -21.37 31.07 9.58
C THR A 304 -21.94 29.68 9.86
N VAL A 305 -21.16 28.79 10.50
CA VAL A 305 -21.62 27.46 10.92
C VAL A 305 -22.77 27.53 11.90
N SER A 306 -22.69 28.42 12.91
CA SER A 306 -23.75 28.62 13.89
C SER A 306 -25.04 29.17 13.23
N GLY A 307 -24.93 29.87 12.10
CA GLY A 307 -26.04 30.28 11.24
C GLY A 307 -26.59 29.20 10.29
N GLY A 308 -26.03 27.99 10.30
CA GLY A 308 -26.53 26.87 9.49
C GLY A 308 -26.08 26.88 8.04
N THR A 309 -25.11 27.71 7.66
CA THR A 309 -24.55 27.75 6.27
C THR A 309 -23.50 26.69 6.07
N SER A 310 -23.49 26.02 4.90
CA SER A 310 -22.47 25.02 4.55
C SER A 310 -21.12 25.65 4.30
N LEU A 311 -20.06 25.00 4.78
CA LEU A 311 -18.67 25.41 4.62
C LEU A 311 -18.00 24.66 3.46
N ASP A 312 -16.96 25.26 2.86
CA ASP A 312 -16.03 24.56 1.99
C ASP A 312 -14.85 23.94 2.76
N ASP A 313 -13.96 23.21 2.06
CA ASP A 313 -12.87 22.46 2.73
C ASP A 313 -11.85 23.39 3.39
N GLU A 314 -11.58 24.55 2.79
CA GLU A 314 -10.67 25.57 3.33
C GLU A 314 -11.26 26.20 4.61
N GLU A 315 -12.53 26.51 4.60
CA GLU A 315 -13.27 27.03 5.76
C GLU A 315 -13.31 26.04 6.92
N VAL A 316 -13.57 24.77 6.62
CA VAL A 316 -13.49 23.70 7.64
C VAL A 316 -12.11 23.60 8.23
N ALA A 317 -11.05 23.61 7.41
CA ALA A 317 -9.69 23.51 7.89
C ALA A 317 -9.32 24.70 8.79
N ALA A 318 -9.69 25.91 8.37
CA ALA A 318 -9.45 27.13 9.15
C ALA A 318 -10.19 27.11 10.50
N LEU A 319 -11.46 26.68 10.48
CA LEU A 319 -12.27 26.60 11.71
C LEU A 319 -11.74 25.56 12.68
N VAL A 320 -11.39 24.35 12.20
CA VAL A 320 -10.82 23.28 13.04
C VAL A 320 -9.52 23.74 13.67
N GLY A 321 -8.62 24.37 12.89
CA GLY A 321 -7.35 24.88 13.39
C GLY A 321 -7.55 25.97 14.46
N TRP A 322 -8.50 26.86 14.25
CA TRP A 322 -8.80 27.92 15.22
C TRP A 322 -9.42 27.36 16.51
N LEU A 323 -10.40 26.44 16.42
CA LEU A 323 -11.01 25.81 17.58
C LEU A 323 -9.99 25.04 18.42
N ASP A 324 -8.99 24.44 17.78
CA ASP A 324 -7.93 23.70 18.44
C ASP A 324 -6.94 24.61 19.19
N ALA A 325 -6.68 25.80 18.65
CA ALA A 325 -5.79 26.78 19.24
C ALA A 325 -6.48 27.72 20.24
N CYS A 326 -7.83 27.73 20.27
CA CYS A 326 -8.61 28.68 21.01
C CYS A 326 -8.75 28.27 22.49
N ASP A 327 -8.22 29.10 23.38
CA ASP A 327 -8.25 28.89 24.83
C ASP A 327 -9.21 29.84 25.59
N HIS A 328 -9.79 30.83 24.89
CA HIS A 328 -10.57 31.90 25.47
C HIS A 328 -12.09 31.75 25.25
N LEU A 329 -12.53 30.83 24.38
CA LEU A 329 -13.96 30.61 24.17
C LEU A 329 -14.64 29.99 25.39
N PRO A 330 -15.84 30.43 25.74
CA PRO A 330 -16.66 29.75 26.74
C PRO A 330 -16.90 28.28 26.34
N PRO A 331 -16.79 27.32 27.28
CA PRO A 331 -16.93 25.90 26.98
C PRO A 331 -18.23 25.51 26.29
N ASP A 332 -19.33 26.21 26.60
CA ASP A 332 -20.63 26.00 25.98
C ASP A 332 -20.69 26.46 24.53
N VAL A 333 -20.05 27.60 24.21
CA VAL A 333 -19.93 28.12 22.85
C VAL A 333 -19.01 27.17 22.02
N LEU A 334 -17.88 26.79 22.60
CA LEU A 334 -16.94 25.87 21.97
C LEU A 334 -17.61 24.51 21.65
N ALA A 335 -18.39 23.96 22.59
CA ALA A 335 -19.16 22.74 22.38
C ALA A 335 -20.24 22.92 21.30
N ALA A 336 -20.95 24.06 21.29
CA ALA A 336 -22.00 24.33 20.31
C ALA A 336 -21.41 24.41 18.88
N VAL A 337 -20.37 25.22 18.68
CA VAL A 337 -19.71 25.35 17.35
C VAL A 337 -19.14 24.04 16.90
N THR A 338 -18.48 23.27 17.80
CA THR A 338 -17.92 21.94 17.47
C THR A 338 -19.02 20.97 17.04
N ARG A 339 -20.17 20.96 17.71
CA ARG A 339 -21.31 20.12 17.40
C ARG A 339 -21.96 20.50 16.07
N ASP A 340 -22.10 21.79 15.80
CA ASP A 340 -22.67 22.28 14.53
C ASP A 340 -21.76 21.97 13.36
N LEU A 341 -20.44 22.11 13.50
CA LEU A 341 -19.46 21.72 12.52
C LEU A 341 -19.52 20.21 12.23
N TYR A 342 -19.59 19.40 13.27
CA TYR A 342 -19.69 17.94 13.13
C TYR A 342 -20.94 17.51 12.36
N ARG A 343 -22.09 18.16 12.64
CA ARG A 343 -23.38 17.80 12.01
C ARG A 343 -23.47 18.16 10.55
N GLN A 344 -22.79 19.19 10.12
CA GLN A 344 -22.96 19.73 8.77
C GLN A 344 -22.10 19.09 7.72
N ARG A 345 -21.05 18.32 8.08
CA ARG A 345 -20.06 17.92 7.09
C ARG A 345 -19.37 16.59 7.37
N ARG A 346 -18.91 15.94 6.27
CA ARG A 346 -17.93 14.87 6.36
C ARG A 346 -16.54 15.46 6.63
N LEU A 347 -15.97 15.10 7.76
CA LEU A 347 -14.66 15.56 8.22
C LEU A 347 -13.60 14.51 7.94
N SER A 348 -12.35 14.94 7.74
CA SER A 348 -11.21 14.02 7.65
C SER A 348 -10.94 13.38 9.02
N ALA A 349 -10.23 12.26 9.04
CA ALA A 349 -9.87 11.58 10.29
C ALA A 349 -9.05 12.50 11.24
N ASP A 350 -8.17 13.34 10.68
CA ASP A 350 -7.38 14.28 11.46
C ASP A 350 -8.27 15.37 12.10
N GLN A 351 -9.21 15.91 11.32
CA GLN A 351 -10.19 16.87 11.81
C GLN A 351 -11.09 16.27 12.89
N LEU A 352 -11.58 15.05 12.68
CA LEU A 352 -12.37 14.32 13.67
C LEU A 352 -11.57 14.07 14.97
N THR A 353 -10.28 13.82 14.85
CA THR A 353 -9.40 13.62 16.01
C THR A 353 -9.30 14.91 16.83
N VAL A 354 -9.16 16.06 16.18
CA VAL A 354 -9.16 17.36 16.83
C VAL A 354 -10.51 17.64 17.52
N LEU A 355 -11.61 17.44 16.80
CA LEU A 355 -12.96 17.65 17.37
C LEU A 355 -13.24 16.72 18.56
N SER A 356 -12.77 15.46 18.51
CA SER A 356 -12.86 14.54 19.64
C SER A 356 -12.12 15.05 20.88
N ARG A 357 -10.97 15.68 20.70
CA ARG A 357 -10.19 16.30 21.77
C ARG A 357 -10.95 17.47 22.39
N ILE A 358 -11.50 18.36 21.55
CA ILE A 358 -12.31 19.50 21.99
C ILE A 358 -13.55 19.01 22.73
N ALA A 359 -14.28 18.04 22.19
CA ALA A 359 -15.48 17.48 22.80
C ALA A 359 -15.19 16.87 24.20
N ARG A 360 -14.02 16.25 24.38
CA ARG A 360 -13.59 15.79 25.73
C ARG A 360 -13.32 16.95 26.68
N THR A 361 -12.69 18.03 26.20
CA THR A 361 -12.41 19.22 27.01
C THR A 361 -13.68 19.88 27.46
N THR A 362 -14.69 19.96 26.61
CA THR A 362 -16.01 20.52 26.91
C THR A 362 -16.96 19.53 27.62
N ARG A 363 -16.52 18.28 27.85
CA ARG A 363 -17.29 17.18 28.48
C ARG A 363 -18.57 16.82 27.71
N ASP A 364 -18.58 16.98 26.41
CA ASP A 364 -19.67 16.55 25.54
C ASP A 364 -19.50 15.05 25.20
N THR A 365 -19.96 14.20 26.10
CA THR A 365 -19.81 12.74 25.99
C THR A 365 -20.49 12.17 24.76
N ASP A 366 -21.66 12.65 24.39
CA ASP A 366 -22.43 12.18 23.24
C ASP A 366 -21.69 12.48 21.93
N LEU A 367 -21.14 13.68 21.84
CA LEU A 367 -20.33 14.07 20.66
C LEU A 367 -19.03 13.25 20.58
N VAL A 368 -18.36 13.03 21.71
CA VAL A 368 -17.17 12.16 21.76
C VAL A 368 -17.47 10.76 21.23
N GLU A 369 -18.59 10.16 21.69
CA GLU A 369 -18.98 8.83 21.24
C GLU A 369 -19.30 8.79 19.73
N GLN A 370 -20.00 9.77 19.21
CA GLN A 370 -20.32 9.87 17.78
C GLN A 370 -19.06 10.01 16.93
N ILE A 371 -18.15 10.93 17.28
CA ILE A 371 -16.90 11.16 16.56
C ILE A 371 -16.01 9.91 16.61
N GLN A 372 -15.90 9.27 17.78
CA GLN A 372 -15.11 8.04 17.90
C GLN A 372 -15.66 6.91 17.04
N GLY A 373 -17.00 6.81 16.98
CA GLY A 373 -17.66 5.85 16.09
C GLY A 373 -17.33 6.08 14.61
N GLU A 374 -17.33 7.35 14.17
CA GLU A 374 -17.01 7.71 12.79
C GLU A 374 -15.51 7.52 12.46
N LEU A 375 -14.62 7.83 13.40
CA LEU A 375 -13.19 7.56 13.28
C LEU A 375 -12.91 6.06 13.10
N LEU A 376 -13.56 5.23 13.92
CA LEU A 376 -13.44 3.78 13.81
C LEU A 376 -13.97 3.27 12.47
N GLU A 377 -15.11 3.77 12.00
CA GLU A 377 -15.65 3.40 10.69
C GLU A 377 -14.73 3.82 9.56
N THR A 378 -14.15 5.00 9.63
CA THR A 378 -13.18 5.49 8.64
C THR A 378 -11.93 4.61 8.64
N GLU A 379 -11.44 4.21 9.80
CA GLU A 379 -10.30 3.31 9.94
C GLU A 379 -10.62 1.92 9.35
N MET A 380 -11.79 1.35 9.68
CA MET A 380 -12.25 0.09 9.08
C MET A 380 -12.30 0.18 7.55
N ARG A 381 -12.85 1.26 6.98
CA ARG A 381 -12.93 1.46 5.53
C ARG A 381 -11.55 1.61 4.88
N ARG A 382 -10.60 2.28 5.53
CA ARG A 382 -9.21 2.36 5.06
C ARG A 382 -8.55 0.98 5.01
N HIS A 383 -8.74 0.18 6.06
CA HIS A 383 -8.25 -1.20 6.07
C HIS A 383 -8.91 -2.05 4.98
N MET A 384 -10.22 -1.91 4.77
CA MET A 384 -10.93 -2.59 3.68
C MET A 384 -10.35 -2.21 2.30
N ALA A 385 -10.02 -0.92 2.11
CA ALA A 385 -9.45 -0.40 0.86
C ALA A 385 -7.96 -0.74 0.66
N ASP A 386 -7.29 -1.33 1.66
CA ASP A 386 -5.85 -1.59 1.65
C ASP A 386 -5.02 -0.30 1.56
N ASP A 387 -5.50 0.75 2.21
CA ASP A 387 -4.83 2.05 2.24
C ASP A 387 -3.51 1.95 3.01
N PRO A 388 -2.36 2.28 2.40
CA PRO A 388 -1.07 2.25 3.09
C PRO A 388 -0.97 3.26 4.24
N ALA A 389 -1.85 4.25 4.29
CA ALA A 389 -1.94 5.23 5.37
C ALA A 389 -2.82 4.76 6.55
N ALA A 390 -3.44 3.57 6.46
CA ALA A 390 -4.21 3.00 7.57
C ALA A 390 -3.30 2.71 8.77
N ALA A 391 -3.69 3.20 9.94
CA ALA A 391 -2.95 2.95 11.18
C ALA A 391 -3.04 1.47 11.59
N GLU A 392 -2.01 0.95 12.26
CA GLU A 392 -2.11 -0.40 12.81
C GLU A 392 -3.25 -0.47 13.85
N PRO A 393 -4.15 -1.46 13.75
CA PRO A 393 -5.29 -1.55 14.65
C PRO A 393 -4.85 -1.85 16.08
N VAL A 394 -5.41 -1.09 17.02
CA VAL A 394 -5.11 -1.21 18.46
C VAL A 394 -6.31 -1.81 19.19
N PRO A 395 -6.09 -2.67 20.21
CA PRO A 395 -7.19 -3.23 21.00
C PRO A 395 -8.07 -2.18 21.66
N ILE A 396 -9.35 -2.21 21.37
CA ILE A 396 -10.35 -1.28 21.95
C ILE A 396 -10.66 -1.74 23.37
N ARG A 397 -10.22 -0.95 24.36
CA ARG A 397 -10.42 -1.25 25.79
C ARG A 397 -11.76 -0.79 26.32
N ASP A 398 -12.29 0.30 25.82
CA ASP A 398 -13.58 0.87 26.22
C ASP A 398 -14.72 -0.06 25.77
N PRO A 399 -15.58 -0.54 26.69
CA PRO A 399 -16.66 -1.47 26.37
C PRO A 399 -17.79 -0.82 25.55
N VAL A 400 -18.03 0.49 25.69
CA VAL A 400 -19.04 1.23 24.92
C VAL A 400 -18.56 1.33 23.48
N LEU A 401 -17.35 1.81 23.31
CA LEU A 401 -16.73 1.96 21.99
C LEU A 401 -16.57 0.62 21.28
N ARG A 402 -16.24 -0.45 22.01
CA ARG A 402 -16.16 -1.80 21.45
C ARG A 402 -17.51 -2.28 20.92
N ARG A 403 -18.60 -2.08 21.66
CA ARG A 403 -19.94 -2.43 21.18
C ARG A 403 -20.34 -1.65 19.93
N GLN A 404 -20.04 -0.36 19.89
CA GLN A 404 -20.28 0.47 18.70
C GLN A 404 -19.46 0.01 17.52
N ALA A 405 -18.17 -0.28 17.73
CA ALA A 405 -17.28 -0.82 16.72
C ALA A 405 -17.79 -2.17 16.19
N THR A 406 -18.26 -3.06 17.09
CA THR A 406 -18.84 -4.36 16.70
C THR A 406 -20.10 -4.22 15.85
N ALA A 407 -20.99 -3.28 16.20
CA ALA A 407 -22.18 -3.01 15.39
C ALA A 407 -21.81 -2.50 13.99
N ARG A 408 -20.93 -1.50 13.90
CA ARG A 408 -20.49 -0.94 12.61
C ARG A 408 -19.70 -1.95 11.78
N PHE A 409 -18.88 -2.79 12.42
CA PHE A 409 -18.22 -3.90 11.77
C PHE A 409 -19.23 -4.83 11.11
N GLY A 410 -20.30 -5.20 11.80
CA GLY A 410 -21.36 -6.04 11.25
C GLY A 410 -22.09 -5.40 10.06
N ASP A 411 -22.30 -4.08 10.08
CA ASP A 411 -22.90 -3.35 8.97
C ASP A 411 -21.99 -3.34 7.74
N LEU A 412 -20.69 -3.00 7.93
CA LEU A 412 -19.71 -2.97 6.85
C LEU A 412 -19.46 -4.36 6.24
N LEU A 413 -19.51 -5.42 7.07
CA LEU A 413 -19.27 -6.78 6.63
C LEU A 413 -20.37 -7.27 5.67
N ARG A 414 -21.60 -6.76 5.81
CA ARG A 414 -22.72 -7.13 4.90
C ARG A 414 -22.58 -6.55 3.49
N ASP A 415 -21.88 -5.41 3.35
CA ASP A 415 -21.79 -4.65 2.11
C ASP A 415 -20.44 -4.81 1.38
N CYS A 416 -19.51 -5.59 1.93
CA CYS A 416 -18.15 -5.68 1.40
C CYS A 416 -17.94 -6.89 0.48
N ASP A 417 -16.91 -6.82 -0.39
CA ASP A 417 -16.43 -7.97 -1.16
C ASP A 417 -15.54 -8.90 -0.30
N ASP A 418 -15.23 -10.10 -0.83
CA ASP A 418 -14.48 -11.12 -0.09
C ASP A 418 -13.10 -10.63 0.40
N ARG A 419 -12.40 -9.81 -0.40
CA ARG A 419 -11.07 -9.29 -0.02
C ARG A 419 -11.20 -8.24 1.06
N GLN A 420 -12.21 -7.40 0.96
CA GLN A 420 -12.54 -6.40 1.97
C GLN A 420 -12.98 -7.07 3.27
N ALA A 421 -13.80 -8.12 3.20
CA ALA A 421 -14.22 -8.92 4.35
C ALA A 421 -13.02 -9.53 5.10
N VAL A 422 -12.08 -10.12 4.39
CA VAL A 422 -10.86 -10.69 4.98
C VAL A 422 -10.04 -9.63 5.71
N ARG A 423 -9.87 -8.43 5.13
CA ARG A 423 -9.14 -7.34 5.77
C ARG A 423 -9.87 -6.80 6.99
N LEU A 424 -11.18 -6.68 6.89
CA LEU A 424 -12.03 -6.22 7.99
C LEU A 424 -12.03 -7.20 9.16
N LEU A 425 -12.04 -8.52 8.90
CA LEU A 425 -11.89 -9.57 9.92
C LEU A 425 -10.52 -9.50 10.61
N LEU A 426 -9.44 -9.20 9.87
CA LEU A 426 -8.12 -9.00 10.44
C LEU A 426 -8.08 -7.78 11.36
N TRP A 427 -8.70 -6.67 10.93
CA TRP A 427 -8.83 -5.47 11.76
C TRP A 427 -9.62 -5.77 13.05
N ALA A 428 -10.77 -6.43 12.93
CA ALA A 428 -11.62 -6.80 14.06
C ALA A 428 -10.90 -7.69 15.08
N SER A 429 -10.11 -8.65 14.61
CA SER A 429 -9.29 -9.51 15.46
C SER A 429 -8.24 -8.72 16.24
N ALA A 430 -7.54 -7.79 15.58
CA ALA A 430 -6.53 -6.96 16.22
C ALA A 430 -7.17 -5.94 17.20
N ALA A 431 -8.32 -5.38 16.85
CA ALA A 431 -9.12 -4.50 17.69
C ALA A 431 -9.80 -5.22 18.86
N ARG A 432 -9.79 -6.55 18.89
CA ARG A 432 -10.45 -7.42 19.88
C ARG A 432 -11.95 -7.19 19.94
N LEU A 433 -12.59 -7.10 18.79
CA LEU A 433 -14.04 -7.11 18.73
C LEU A 433 -14.58 -8.48 19.11
N ASP A 434 -15.85 -8.52 19.48
CA ASP A 434 -16.60 -9.73 19.84
C ASP A 434 -17.85 -9.80 18.94
N PRO A 435 -17.68 -10.12 17.62
CA PRO A 435 -18.81 -10.23 16.71
C PRO A 435 -19.62 -11.48 17.00
N ASP A 436 -20.85 -11.48 16.51
CA ASP A 436 -21.76 -12.62 16.65
C ASP A 436 -21.24 -13.86 15.90
N HIS A 437 -21.35 -15.01 16.54
CA HIS A 437 -20.90 -16.31 16.02
C HIS A 437 -21.51 -16.62 14.65
N ASP A 438 -22.85 -16.48 14.52
CA ASP A 438 -23.54 -16.82 13.27
C ASP A 438 -23.11 -15.90 12.11
N THR A 439 -22.84 -14.63 12.39
CA THR A 439 -22.31 -13.67 11.42
C THR A 439 -20.93 -14.11 10.92
N LEU A 440 -20.03 -14.53 11.80
CA LEU A 440 -18.69 -15.01 11.41
C LEU A 440 -18.77 -16.29 10.58
N VAL A 441 -19.56 -17.26 10.99
CA VAL A 441 -19.75 -18.53 10.28
C VAL A 441 -20.34 -18.27 8.88
N HIS A 442 -21.36 -17.44 8.79
CA HIS A 442 -22.01 -17.12 7.52
C HIS A 442 -21.03 -16.40 6.56
N THR A 443 -20.36 -15.36 7.02
CA THR A 443 -19.38 -14.60 6.22
C THR A 443 -18.23 -15.50 5.75
N SER A 444 -17.73 -16.36 6.63
CA SER A 444 -16.70 -17.31 6.28
C SER A 444 -17.15 -18.29 5.19
N ALA A 445 -18.39 -18.77 5.29
CA ALA A 445 -18.96 -19.66 4.28
C ALA A 445 -19.08 -18.96 2.92
N GLU A 446 -19.46 -17.68 2.88
CA GLU A 446 -19.54 -16.90 1.65
C GLU A 446 -18.17 -16.64 1.03
N ILE A 447 -17.19 -16.19 1.84
CA ILE A 447 -15.80 -16.01 1.39
C ILE A 447 -15.27 -17.32 0.80
N THR A 448 -15.53 -18.44 1.48
CA THR A 448 -15.06 -19.75 1.02
C THR A 448 -15.70 -20.16 -0.31
N ARG A 449 -17.03 -19.99 -0.49
CA ARG A 449 -17.71 -20.24 -1.77
C ARG A 449 -17.16 -19.37 -2.89
N ALA A 450 -16.93 -18.09 -2.63
CA ALA A 450 -16.35 -17.16 -3.60
C ALA A 450 -14.90 -17.55 -3.98
N LEU A 451 -14.10 -17.97 -3.02
CA LEU A 451 -12.75 -18.48 -3.25
C LEU A 451 -12.76 -19.76 -4.09
N LEU A 452 -13.66 -20.70 -3.80
CA LEU A 452 -13.81 -21.94 -4.57
C LEU A 452 -14.22 -21.65 -6.02
N GLY A 453 -15.11 -20.69 -6.25
CA GLY A 453 -15.49 -20.26 -7.60
C GLY A 453 -14.33 -19.65 -8.40
N ARG A 454 -13.36 -19.02 -7.73
CA ARG A 454 -12.19 -18.41 -8.37
C ARG A 454 -11.03 -19.38 -8.61
N THR A 455 -10.90 -20.43 -7.82
CA THR A 455 -9.78 -21.39 -7.93
C THR A 455 -9.75 -22.14 -9.24
N VAL A 456 -10.86 -22.21 -9.95
CA VAL A 456 -10.95 -22.79 -11.30
C VAL A 456 -10.28 -21.87 -12.33
N THR A 457 -10.20 -20.56 -12.08
CA THR A 457 -9.75 -19.55 -13.05
C THR A 457 -8.51 -18.74 -12.68
N ALA A 458 -8.18 -18.62 -11.38
CA ALA A 458 -7.03 -17.83 -10.93
C ALA A 458 -6.45 -18.37 -9.60
N ARG A 459 -5.12 -18.44 -9.52
CA ARG A 459 -4.44 -18.75 -8.25
C ARG A 459 -4.69 -17.66 -7.23
N VAL A 460 -5.01 -18.06 -5.98
CA VAL A 460 -5.04 -17.16 -4.83
C VAL A 460 -3.64 -16.58 -4.65
N ASP A 461 -3.53 -15.24 -4.64
CA ASP A 461 -2.23 -14.58 -4.47
C ASP A 461 -1.65 -14.84 -3.06
N GLU A 462 -0.33 -14.75 -2.94
CA GLU A 462 0.42 -15.03 -1.70
C GLU A 462 -0.05 -14.15 -0.53
N ARG A 463 -0.39 -12.91 -0.82
CA ARG A 463 -0.86 -11.94 0.19
C ARG A 463 -2.22 -12.33 0.77
N LEU A 464 -3.17 -12.66 -0.10
CA LEU A 464 -4.49 -13.13 0.31
C LEU A 464 -4.39 -14.44 1.09
N ARG A 465 -3.49 -15.36 0.68
CA ARG A 465 -3.21 -16.59 1.42
C ARG A 465 -2.77 -16.31 2.86
N ALA A 466 -1.78 -15.44 3.04
CA ALA A 466 -1.29 -15.07 4.36
C ALA A 466 -2.37 -14.39 5.21
N GLN A 467 -3.20 -13.54 4.61
CA GLN A 467 -4.32 -12.89 5.29
C GLN A 467 -5.37 -13.91 5.76
N LEU A 468 -5.79 -14.83 4.89
CA LEU A 468 -6.74 -15.89 5.22
C LEU A 468 -6.22 -16.79 6.35
N THR A 469 -4.94 -17.16 6.33
CA THR A 469 -4.34 -17.97 7.39
C THR A 469 -4.37 -17.24 8.74
N ARG A 470 -4.12 -15.94 8.74
CA ARG A 470 -4.24 -15.13 9.96
C ARG A 470 -5.68 -15.05 10.47
N VAL A 471 -6.65 -14.83 9.59
CA VAL A 471 -8.09 -14.83 9.95
C VAL A 471 -8.50 -16.17 10.52
N ALA A 472 -8.18 -17.28 9.85
CA ALA A 472 -8.50 -18.63 10.32
C ALA A 472 -7.81 -19.00 11.64
N THR A 473 -6.69 -18.35 11.97
CA THR A 473 -6.03 -18.52 13.27
C THR A 473 -6.70 -17.69 14.36
N GLY A 474 -7.15 -16.49 14.05
CA GLY A 474 -7.79 -15.54 14.98
C GLY A 474 -9.24 -15.90 15.31
N TRP A 475 -9.95 -16.55 14.37
CA TRP A 475 -11.38 -16.84 14.49
C TRP A 475 -11.65 -18.34 14.27
N PRO A 476 -11.89 -19.13 15.33
CA PRO A 476 -12.32 -20.54 15.20
C PRO A 476 -13.58 -20.69 14.34
N GLU A 477 -14.54 -19.78 14.48
CA GLU A 477 -15.81 -19.71 13.75
C GLU A 477 -15.59 -19.56 12.24
N PHE A 478 -14.49 -18.95 11.85
CA PHE A 478 -14.13 -18.82 10.44
C PHE A 478 -13.86 -20.19 9.82
N ARG A 479 -13.19 -21.11 10.54
CA ARG A 479 -12.95 -22.47 10.07
C ARG A 479 -14.24 -23.30 10.05
N GLU A 480 -15.15 -23.09 10.98
CA GLU A 480 -16.46 -23.71 11.00
C GLU A 480 -17.27 -23.34 9.74
N GLY A 481 -17.34 -22.05 9.41
CA GLY A 481 -17.98 -21.59 8.17
C GLY A 481 -17.32 -22.12 6.90
N MET A 482 -15.99 -22.28 6.90
CA MET A 482 -15.27 -22.93 5.80
C MET A 482 -15.70 -24.38 5.63
N VAL A 483 -15.76 -25.15 6.72
CA VAL A 483 -16.19 -26.55 6.71
C VAL A 483 -17.62 -26.68 6.20
N LEU A 484 -18.51 -25.80 6.62
CA LEU A 484 -19.90 -25.76 6.15
C LEU A 484 -19.98 -25.53 4.62
N ALA A 485 -19.24 -24.53 4.11
CA ALA A 485 -19.20 -24.23 2.68
C ALA A 485 -18.60 -25.37 1.86
N LEU A 486 -17.52 -25.97 2.33
CA LEU A 486 -16.88 -27.11 1.68
C LEU A 486 -17.77 -28.36 1.67
N SER A 487 -18.49 -28.61 2.77
CA SER A 487 -19.44 -29.73 2.85
C SER A 487 -20.60 -29.55 1.86
N GLY A 488 -21.12 -28.30 1.74
CA GLY A 488 -22.12 -27.96 0.74
C GLY A 488 -21.60 -28.14 -0.68
N GLN A 489 -20.42 -27.65 -0.98
CA GLN A 489 -19.81 -27.76 -2.32
C GLN A 489 -19.50 -29.22 -2.70
N LEU A 490 -19.05 -30.03 -1.72
CA LEU A 490 -18.85 -31.46 -1.92
C LEU A 490 -20.17 -32.19 -2.30
N ALA A 491 -21.27 -31.81 -1.66
CA ALA A 491 -22.58 -32.39 -1.97
C ALA A 491 -23.09 -31.97 -3.36
N GLU A 492 -22.85 -30.72 -3.76
CA GLU A 492 -23.28 -30.17 -5.05
C GLU A 492 -22.42 -30.65 -6.23
N GLN A 493 -21.12 -30.72 -6.08
CA GLN A 493 -20.16 -31.01 -7.17
C GLN A 493 -19.08 -32.03 -6.75
N PRO A 494 -19.40 -33.25 -6.40
CA PRO A 494 -18.46 -34.23 -5.88
C PRO A 494 -17.31 -34.55 -6.84
N HIS A 495 -17.54 -34.49 -8.15
CA HIS A 495 -16.53 -34.83 -9.17
C HIS A 495 -15.46 -33.72 -9.34
N HIS A 496 -15.82 -32.47 -9.17
CA HIS A 496 -14.93 -31.32 -9.28
C HIS A 496 -14.31 -30.88 -7.95
N PHE A 497 -14.83 -31.40 -6.84
CA PHE A 497 -14.42 -31.01 -5.50
C PHE A 497 -12.90 -31.17 -5.23
N PRO A 498 -12.22 -32.24 -5.67
CA PRO A 498 -10.78 -32.37 -5.48
C PRO A 498 -9.97 -31.25 -6.15
N GLU A 499 -10.41 -30.75 -7.32
CA GLU A 499 -9.77 -29.65 -8.02
C GLU A 499 -9.96 -28.32 -7.29
N LEU A 500 -11.18 -28.09 -6.80
CA LEU A 500 -11.52 -26.91 -6.00
C LEU A 500 -10.69 -26.86 -4.72
N LEU A 501 -10.59 -27.99 -4.02
CA LEU A 501 -9.83 -28.06 -2.76
C LEU A 501 -8.32 -27.82 -2.95
N ARG A 502 -7.74 -28.21 -4.10
CA ARG A 502 -6.33 -27.91 -4.43
C ARG A 502 -6.03 -26.42 -4.50
N GLY A 503 -7.01 -25.62 -4.89
CA GLY A 503 -6.89 -24.15 -4.96
C GLY A 503 -6.83 -23.45 -3.59
N LEU A 504 -7.34 -24.09 -2.54
CA LEU A 504 -7.31 -23.52 -1.19
C LEU A 504 -5.95 -23.76 -0.51
N PRO A 505 -5.45 -22.78 0.27
CA PRO A 505 -4.26 -22.98 1.11
C PRO A 505 -4.49 -24.11 2.13
N GLY A 506 -3.58 -25.07 2.19
CA GLY A 506 -3.72 -26.25 3.08
C GLY A 506 -3.71 -25.95 4.55
N GLU A 507 -3.18 -24.79 4.93
CA GLU A 507 -3.00 -24.33 6.31
C GLU A 507 -4.29 -23.74 6.92
N LEU A 508 -5.30 -23.48 6.09
CA LEU A 508 -6.56 -22.83 6.52
C LEU A 508 -7.42 -23.74 7.40
N LEU A 509 -7.37 -25.05 7.17
CA LEU A 509 -8.14 -26.06 7.90
C LEU A 509 -7.21 -26.97 8.67
N ARG A 510 -7.53 -27.22 9.92
CA ARG A 510 -6.88 -28.25 10.74
C ARG A 510 -7.65 -29.56 10.62
N GLU A 511 -6.97 -30.64 10.77
CA GLU A 511 -7.64 -31.97 10.75
C GLU A 511 -8.67 -32.11 11.86
N SER A 512 -8.45 -31.46 13.02
CA SER A 512 -9.43 -31.39 14.11
C SER A 512 -10.74 -30.72 13.72
N ASP A 513 -10.70 -29.74 12.81
CA ASP A 513 -11.90 -29.04 12.36
C ASP A 513 -12.81 -29.97 11.51
N LEU A 514 -12.27 -31.10 11.03
CA LEU A 514 -12.91 -32.07 10.15
C LEU A 514 -13.32 -33.39 10.83
N GLU A 515 -13.21 -33.49 12.16
CA GLU A 515 -13.48 -34.76 12.90
C GLU A 515 -14.90 -35.30 12.62
N HIS A 516 -15.87 -34.42 12.52
CA HIS A 516 -17.28 -34.79 12.26
C HIS A 516 -17.65 -34.87 10.78
N HIS A 517 -16.67 -34.69 9.85
CA HIS A 517 -16.86 -34.69 8.40
C HIS A 517 -15.93 -35.68 7.69
N PRO A 518 -16.15 -37.00 7.82
CA PRO A 518 -15.20 -38.02 7.38
C PRO A 518 -14.87 -37.95 5.89
N VAL A 519 -15.87 -37.69 5.02
CA VAL A 519 -15.66 -37.57 3.57
C VAL A 519 -14.81 -36.34 3.23
N LEU A 520 -15.10 -35.22 3.85
CA LEU A 520 -14.33 -33.97 3.65
C LEU A 520 -12.89 -34.13 4.18
N ARG A 521 -12.73 -34.81 5.30
CA ARG A 521 -11.44 -35.13 5.88
C ARG A 521 -10.59 -36.02 4.96
N GLU A 522 -11.21 -37.01 4.33
CA GLU A 522 -10.53 -37.85 3.33
C GLU A 522 -10.00 -36.99 2.18
N HIS A 523 -10.84 -36.14 1.58
CA HIS A 523 -10.43 -35.24 0.51
C HIS A 523 -9.32 -34.26 0.94
N HIS A 524 -9.39 -33.74 2.16
CA HIS A 524 -8.37 -32.86 2.73
C HIS A 524 -7.03 -33.56 2.87
N LEU A 525 -7.01 -34.79 3.38
CA LEU A 525 -5.80 -35.60 3.54
C LEU A 525 -5.17 -35.94 2.18
N ILE A 526 -5.99 -36.22 1.16
CA ILE A 526 -5.51 -36.46 -0.21
C ILE A 526 -4.90 -35.19 -0.79
N ALA A 527 -5.60 -34.06 -0.69
CA ALA A 527 -5.09 -32.78 -1.20
C ALA A 527 -3.82 -32.31 -0.44
N ARG A 528 -3.69 -32.65 0.83
CA ARG A 528 -2.48 -32.39 1.62
C ARG A 528 -1.30 -33.22 1.12
N ALA A 529 -1.53 -34.50 0.85
CA ALA A 529 -0.51 -35.39 0.29
C ALA A 529 0.03 -34.88 -1.06
N GLU A 530 -0.85 -34.35 -1.91
CA GLU A 530 -0.44 -33.76 -3.21
C GLU A 530 0.44 -32.51 -3.05
N ARG A 531 0.23 -31.73 -1.98
CA ARG A 531 1.01 -30.51 -1.71
C ARG A 531 2.33 -30.79 -0.98
N GLU A 532 2.31 -31.79 -0.09
CA GLU A 532 3.41 -32.17 0.77
C GLU A 532 3.75 -33.65 0.55
N PRO A 533 4.52 -34.01 -0.52
CA PRO A 533 4.78 -35.39 -0.85
C PRO A 533 5.39 -36.21 0.30
N ALA A 534 6.18 -35.59 1.17
CA ALA A 534 6.74 -36.23 2.37
C ALA A 534 5.68 -36.74 3.36
N ARG A 535 4.42 -36.30 3.25
CA ARG A 535 3.32 -36.74 4.12
C ARG A 535 2.33 -37.68 3.46
N THR A 536 2.61 -38.12 2.24
CA THR A 536 1.68 -38.99 1.48
C THR A 536 1.44 -40.31 2.19
N ALA A 537 2.46 -40.94 2.74
CA ALA A 537 2.36 -42.17 3.52
C ALA A 537 1.51 -41.98 4.80
N GLU A 538 1.74 -40.90 5.55
CA GLU A 538 0.95 -40.56 6.72
C GLU A 538 -0.52 -40.33 6.35
N SER A 539 -0.78 -39.58 5.27
CA SER A 539 -2.14 -39.30 4.77
C SER A 539 -2.87 -40.58 4.39
N LEU A 540 -2.21 -41.52 3.70
CA LEU A 540 -2.79 -42.82 3.36
C LEU A 540 -3.24 -43.59 4.60
N VAL A 541 -2.36 -43.71 5.59
CA VAL A 541 -2.67 -44.43 6.84
C VAL A 541 -3.88 -43.81 7.54
N ARG A 542 -3.93 -42.48 7.63
CA ARG A 542 -5.04 -41.80 8.27
C ARG A 542 -6.36 -41.99 7.52
N VAL A 543 -6.34 -41.96 6.21
CA VAL A 543 -7.53 -42.27 5.37
C VAL A 543 -8.00 -43.72 5.59
N LEU A 544 -7.07 -44.67 5.63
CA LEU A 544 -7.41 -46.07 5.86
C LEU A 544 -8.03 -46.31 7.24
N LEU A 545 -7.51 -45.63 8.30
CA LEU A 545 -8.05 -45.74 9.65
C LEU A 545 -9.44 -45.15 9.83
N MET A 546 -9.87 -44.29 8.89
CA MET A 546 -11.22 -43.71 8.90
C MET A 546 -12.25 -44.56 8.14
N ARG A 547 -11.81 -45.50 7.33
CA ARG A 547 -12.70 -46.33 6.50
C ARG A 547 -13.11 -47.61 7.25
N GLU A 548 -14.37 -47.94 7.17
CA GLU A 548 -14.93 -49.22 7.69
C GLU A 548 -15.67 -49.95 6.54
N PRO A 549 -15.17 -51.05 6.04
CA PRO A 549 -13.94 -51.74 6.39
C PRO A 549 -12.67 -51.02 5.91
N CYS A 550 -11.55 -51.21 6.63
CA CYS A 550 -10.24 -50.66 6.28
C CYS A 550 -9.71 -51.40 5.03
N VAL A 551 -9.98 -50.85 3.85
CA VAL A 551 -9.60 -51.42 2.54
C VAL A 551 -8.65 -50.49 1.81
N LEU A 552 -7.50 -50.99 1.45
CA LEU A 552 -6.57 -50.37 0.51
C LEU A 552 -7.05 -50.69 -0.90
N ASP A 553 -7.46 -49.74 -1.67
CA ASP A 553 -7.92 -49.88 -3.04
C ASP A 553 -7.02 -49.11 -4.02
N GLY A 554 -7.05 -49.55 -5.29
CA GLY A 554 -6.21 -48.92 -6.31
C GLY A 554 -6.67 -47.53 -6.74
N GLU A 555 -7.91 -47.11 -6.42
CA GLU A 555 -8.37 -45.73 -6.67
C GLU A 555 -7.74 -44.77 -5.70
N LEU A 556 -7.71 -45.09 -4.42
CA LEU A 556 -7.04 -44.30 -3.39
C LEU A 556 -5.53 -44.16 -3.71
N LEU A 557 -4.91 -45.26 -4.09
CA LEU A 557 -3.50 -45.26 -4.48
C LEU A 557 -3.22 -44.33 -5.67
N ARG A 558 -4.09 -44.34 -6.70
CA ARG A 558 -3.94 -43.43 -7.85
C ARG A 558 -4.17 -41.98 -7.52
N LYS A 559 -5.03 -41.68 -6.55
CA LYS A 559 -5.23 -40.32 -6.06
C LYS A 559 -3.99 -39.80 -5.32
N LEU A 560 -3.34 -40.63 -4.52
CA LEU A 560 -2.18 -40.24 -3.73
C LEU A 560 -0.86 -40.29 -4.53
N TRP A 561 -0.75 -41.23 -5.49
CA TRP A 561 0.38 -41.36 -6.37
C TRP A 561 -0.04 -41.33 -7.85
N PRO A 562 -0.20 -40.14 -8.45
CA PRO A 562 -0.61 -40.01 -9.86
C PRO A 562 0.34 -40.71 -10.86
N SER A 563 1.59 -40.98 -10.43
CA SER A 563 2.56 -41.75 -11.22
C SER A 563 2.06 -43.18 -11.59
N GLY A 564 1.04 -43.68 -10.92
CA GLY A 564 0.46 -44.99 -11.09
C GLY A 564 1.32 -46.14 -10.55
N ARG A 565 2.37 -45.86 -9.80
CA ARG A 565 3.30 -46.86 -9.23
C ARG A 565 4.12 -46.26 -8.09
N TRP A 566 4.57 -47.11 -7.14
CA TRP A 566 5.57 -46.74 -6.15
C TRP A 566 6.99 -46.97 -6.63
N THR A 567 7.93 -46.23 -6.15
CA THR A 567 9.35 -46.58 -6.10
C THR A 567 9.58 -47.61 -4.98
N HIS A 568 10.75 -48.25 -4.95
CA HIS A 568 11.12 -49.14 -3.84
C HIS A 568 11.19 -48.37 -2.53
N GLU A 569 11.70 -47.16 -2.55
CA GLU A 569 11.82 -46.25 -1.42
C GLU A 569 10.45 -45.88 -0.87
N GLU A 570 9.51 -45.40 -1.73
CA GLU A 570 8.14 -45.09 -1.34
C GLU A 570 7.41 -46.33 -0.78
N ALA A 571 7.62 -47.51 -1.38
CA ALA A 571 7.03 -48.75 -0.86
C ALA A 571 7.56 -49.13 0.52
N LEU A 572 8.86 -48.96 0.77
CA LEU A 572 9.48 -49.17 2.06
C LEU A 572 9.01 -48.16 3.11
N GLU A 573 8.72 -46.93 2.72
CA GLU A 573 8.13 -45.93 3.62
C GLU A 573 6.69 -46.25 3.97
N VAL A 574 5.89 -46.67 2.97
CA VAL A 574 4.43 -46.85 3.11
C VAL A 574 4.08 -48.18 3.75
N VAL A 575 4.63 -49.29 3.25
CA VAL A 575 4.20 -50.66 3.63
C VAL A 575 4.34 -50.96 5.14
N PRO A 576 5.39 -50.52 5.85
CA PRO A 576 5.48 -50.70 7.30
C PRO A 576 4.41 -49.97 8.10
N LEU A 577 3.95 -48.82 7.60
CA LEU A 577 2.96 -47.98 8.29
C LEU A 577 1.53 -48.47 8.11
N LEU A 578 1.26 -49.33 7.10
CA LEU A 578 -0.09 -49.84 6.84
C LEU A 578 -0.59 -50.68 8.06
N PRO A 579 -1.85 -50.45 8.50
CA PRO A 579 -2.45 -51.25 9.56
C PRO A 579 -2.41 -52.77 9.24
N LEU A 580 -2.17 -53.57 10.25
CA LEU A 580 -2.15 -55.04 10.09
C LEU A 580 -3.53 -55.60 9.69
N SER A 581 -4.62 -54.90 10.04
CA SER A 581 -5.99 -55.25 9.71
C SER A 581 -6.42 -54.79 8.29
N VAL A 582 -5.56 -54.10 7.54
CA VAL A 582 -5.90 -53.61 6.22
C VAL A 582 -6.16 -54.79 5.25
N GLN A 583 -7.29 -54.71 4.56
CA GLN A 583 -7.61 -55.58 3.43
C GLN A 583 -7.11 -54.93 2.15
N VAL A 584 -6.44 -55.72 1.32
CA VAL A 584 -5.92 -55.24 0.06
C VAL A 584 -6.80 -55.79 -1.06
N ASP A 585 -7.42 -54.91 -1.85
CA ASP A 585 -8.23 -55.32 -3.00
C ASP A 585 -7.35 -55.80 -4.19
N GLU A 586 -7.98 -56.33 -5.21
CA GLU A 586 -7.26 -56.84 -6.41
C GLU A 586 -6.48 -55.72 -7.13
N SER A 587 -7.00 -54.53 -7.16
CA SER A 587 -6.37 -53.38 -7.83
C SER A 587 -5.14 -52.88 -7.08
N ALA A 588 -5.18 -52.82 -5.74
CA ALA A 588 -4.04 -52.48 -4.92
C ALA A 588 -3.02 -53.64 -4.89
N ALA A 589 -3.45 -54.92 -4.94
CA ALA A 589 -2.51 -56.02 -5.09
C ALA A 589 -1.74 -55.95 -6.40
N LYS A 590 -2.38 -55.61 -7.50
CA LYS A 590 -1.68 -55.33 -8.79
C LYS A 590 -0.73 -54.17 -8.69
N TRP A 591 -1.08 -53.13 -7.92
CA TRP A 591 -0.16 -52.00 -7.67
C TRP A 591 1.11 -52.45 -6.93
N LEU A 592 0.95 -53.25 -5.88
CA LEU A 592 2.07 -53.83 -5.15
C LEU A 592 2.96 -54.70 -6.07
N GLU A 593 2.34 -55.47 -6.98
CA GLU A 593 3.11 -56.26 -7.99
C GLU A 593 3.99 -55.36 -8.87
N THR A 594 3.52 -54.18 -9.27
CA THR A 594 4.31 -53.29 -10.14
C THR A 594 5.57 -52.79 -9.46
N VAL A 595 5.59 -52.71 -8.15
CA VAL A 595 6.78 -52.32 -7.37
C VAL A 595 7.90 -53.34 -7.55
N PHE A 596 7.51 -54.62 -7.51
CA PHE A 596 8.48 -55.72 -7.67
C PHE A 596 8.84 -56.02 -9.13
N ALA A 597 8.07 -55.49 -10.08
CA ALA A 597 8.35 -55.67 -11.52
C ALA A 597 9.37 -54.63 -12.04
N ARG A 598 9.87 -53.73 -11.20
CA ARG A 598 10.76 -52.65 -11.57
C ARG A 598 12.21 -53.14 -11.75
N ASP A 599 12.88 -52.62 -12.76
CA ASP A 599 14.34 -52.82 -12.90
C ASP A 599 15.11 -52.05 -11.84
N ILE A 600 16.11 -52.70 -11.26
CA ILE A 600 17.02 -52.10 -10.28
C ILE A 600 18.26 -51.60 -11.00
N HIS A 601 18.61 -50.34 -10.86
CA HIS A 601 19.66 -49.71 -11.61
C HIS A 601 20.98 -49.54 -10.82
N ASP A 602 20.92 -49.48 -9.49
CA ASP A 602 22.11 -49.31 -8.64
C ASP A 602 22.12 -50.21 -7.39
N SER A 603 23.18 -50.09 -6.59
CA SER A 603 23.36 -50.92 -5.38
C SER A 603 22.36 -50.51 -4.25
N ASP A 604 21.96 -49.24 -4.19
CA ASP A 604 21.13 -48.73 -3.13
C ASP A 604 19.67 -49.16 -3.37
N GLU A 605 19.20 -49.06 -4.62
CA GLU A 605 17.91 -49.63 -5.02
C GLU A 605 17.86 -51.17 -4.77
N LEU A 606 18.99 -51.84 -4.92
CA LEU A 606 19.10 -53.24 -4.62
C LEU A 606 18.89 -53.56 -3.14
N VAL A 607 19.46 -52.77 -2.27
CA VAL A 607 19.28 -52.90 -0.81
C VAL A 607 17.80 -52.63 -0.46
N LEU A 608 17.21 -51.57 -0.98
CA LEU A 608 15.81 -51.24 -0.76
C LEU A 608 14.88 -52.37 -1.23
N CYS A 609 15.17 -52.94 -2.41
CA CYS A 609 14.38 -54.09 -2.91
C CYS A 609 14.47 -55.30 -2.01
N LEU A 610 15.64 -55.58 -1.48
CA LEU A 610 15.86 -56.69 -0.54
C LEU A 610 15.09 -56.50 0.76
N GLU A 611 15.12 -55.33 1.32
CA GLU A 611 14.35 -54.98 2.51
C GLU A 611 12.83 -55.11 2.27
N LEU A 612 12.35 -54.60 1.13
CA LEU A 612 10.95 -54.71 0.72
C LEU A 612 10.51 -56.18 0.54
N CYS A 613 11.37 -56.99 -0.13
CA CYS A 613 11.12 -58.43 -0.27
C CYS A 613 11.01 -59.13 1.11
N SER A 614 11.92 -58.83 2.02
CA SER A 614 11.89 -59.35 3.38
C SER A 614 10.63 -58.94 4.12
N LEU A 615 10.22 -57.69 4.00
CA LEU A 615 8.98 -57.15 4.60
C LEU A 615 7.72 -57.85 4.07
N MET A 616 7.65 -58.10 2.75
CA MET A 616 6.50 -58.71 2.08
C MET A 616 6.39 -60.22 2.30
N THR A 617 7.44 -60.89 2.75
CA THR A 617 7.39 -62.30 3.18
C THR A 617 6.92 -62.48 4.62
N SER A 618 6.70 -61.42 5.36
CA SER A 618 6.14 -61.46 6.69
C SER A 618 4.76 -62.14 6.67
N PRO A 619 4.43 -62.98 7.70
CA PRO A 619 3.16 -63.72 7.74
C PRO A 619 1.90 -62.85 7.61
N ASN A 620 1.96 -61.64 8.10
CA ASN A 620 0.83 -60.68 8.10
C ASN A 620 0.65 -59.99 6.75
N ARG A 621 1.63 -60.00 5.84
CA ARG A 621 1.66 -59.25 4.59
C ARG A 621 1.76 -60.08 3.31
N ILE A 622 2.24 -61.30 3.42
CA ILE A 622 2.39 -62.22 2.27
C ILE A 622 1.05 -62.45 1.54
N GLY A 623 -0.04 -62.41 2.30
CA GLY A 623 -1.41 -62.56 1.74
C GLY A 623 -1.89 -61.39 0.88
N TRP A 624 -1.17 -60.23 0.93
CA TRP A 624 -1.52 -59.03 0.13
C TRP A 624 -1.16 -59.22 -1.35
N LEU A 625 -0.26 -60.12 -1.67
CA LEU A 625 0.13 -60.41 -3.03
C LEU A 625 -0.62 -61.61 -3.60
N PRO A 626 -0.90 -61.69 -4.91
CA PRO A 626 -1.33 -62.91 -5.60
C PRO A 626 -0.38 -64.07 -5.37
N ARG A 627 -0.91 -65.27 -5.43
CA ARG A 627 -0.11 -66.47 -5.10
C ARG A 627 1.15 -66.61 -5.91
N ASP A 628 1.11 -66.25 -7.22
CA ASP A 628 2.27 -66.34 -8.10
C ASP A 628 3.35 -65.33 -7.74
N THR A 629 2.94 -64.08 -7.45
CA THR A 629 3.83 -63.03 -6.99
C THR A 629 4.42 -63.33 -5.64
N ARG A 630 3.62 -63.83 -4.71
CA ARG A 630 4.05 -64.27 -3.39
C ARG A 630 5.18 -65.29 -3.44
N GLY A 631 5.01 -66.35 -4.29
CA GLY A 631 6.04 -67.38 -4.48
C GLY A 631 7.35 -66.77 -5.03
N CYS A 632 7.24 -65.82 -5.94
CA CYS A 632 8.41 -65.11 -6.48
C CYS A 632 9.13 -64.27 -5.39
N VAL A 633 8.37 -63.56 -4.53
CA VAL A 633 8.94 -62.76 -3.41
C VAL A 633 9.61 -63.65 -2.37
N GLU A 634 9.00 -64.74 -1.99
CA GLU A 634 9.59 -65.72 -1.08
C GLU A 634 10.89 -66.30 -1.65
N ASN A 635 10.92 -66.65 -2.92
CA ASN A 635 12.13 -67.13 -3.59
C ASN A 635 13.21 -66.00 -3.66
N ALA A 636 12.82 -64.75 -3.90
CA ALA A 636 13.71 -63.62 -3.93
C ALA A 636 14.44 -63.40 -2.63
N VAL A 637 13.73 -63.47 -1.50
CA VAL A 637 14.33 -63.37 -0.14
C VAL A 637 15.34 -64.47 0.09
N GLN A 638 14.97 -65.73 -0.21
CA GLN A 638 15.90 -66.86 -0.02
C GLN A 638 17.19 -66.67 -0.87
N ILE A 639 17.06 -66.25 -2.12
CA ILE A 639 18.20 -65.98 -2.94
C ILE A 639 19.02 -64.77 -2.44
N ALA A 640 18.40 -63.76 -1.95
CA ALA A 640 19.08 -62.60 -1.41
C ALA A 640 19.92 -63.01 -0.16
N GLU A 641 19.37 -63.80 0.72
CA GLU A 641 20.09 -64.33 1.85
C GLU A 641 21.33 -65.20 1.43
N LEU A 642 21.14 -66.05 0.47
CA LEU A 642 22.25 -66.85 -0.09
C LEU A 642 23.33 -66.00 -0.76
N LEU A 643 22.94 -64.93 -1.46
CA LEU A 643 23.88 -63.96 -2.08
C LEU A 643 24.62 -63.13 -1.06
N SER A 644 24.04 -62.85 0.09
CA SER A 644 24.70 -62.15 1.19
C SER A 644 25.70 -63.01 1.93
N ARG A 645 25.62 -64.35 1.81
CA ARG A 645 26.50 -65.33 2.39
C ARG A 645 27.12 -66.26 1.34
N PRO A 646 27.99 -65.76 0.48
CA PRO A 646 28.45 -66.49 -0.73
C PRO A 646 29.21 -67.86 -0.42
N ARG A 647 29.67 -68.03 0.81
CA ARG A 647 30.28 -69.26 1.28
C ARG A 647 29.27 -70.26 1.84
N ALA A 648 27.94 -69.92 1.90
CA ALA A 648 26.95 -70.86 2.34
C ALA A 648 26.70 -71.98 1.32
N SER A 649 26.44 -73.17 1.83
CA SER A 649 26.06 -74.32 1.02
C SER A 649 24.68 -74.05 0.33
N GLY A 650 24.58 -74.36 -0.97
CA GLY A 650 23.33 -74.30 -1.71
C GLY A 650 23.24 -73.16 -2.72
N LEU A 651 24.14 -72.13 -2.71
CA LEU A 651 24.11 -71.06 -3.71
C LEU A 651 24.11 -71.58 -5.16
N LEU A 652 25.02 -72.51 -5.50
CA LEU A 652 25.15 -73.05 -6.86
C LEU A 652 23.93 -73.85 -7.28
N GLN A 653 23.33 -74.65 -6.39
CA GLN A 653 22.15 -75.44 -6.64
C GLN A 653 20.93 -74.52 -6.85
N VAL A 654 20.75 -73.52 -6.00
CA VAL A 654 19.64 -72.58 -6.16
C VAL A 654 19.83 -71.72 -7.39
N ALA A 655 21.03 -71.30 -7.70
CA ALA A 655 21.35 -70.54 -8.90
C ALA A 655 21.05 -71.32 -10.20
N GLU A 656 21.32 -72.58 -10.20
CA GLU A 656 21.08 -73.46 -11.38
C GLU A 656 19.59 -73.79 -11.59
N THR A 657 18.82 -74.02 -10.50
CA THR A 657 17.48 -74.59 -10.60
C THR A 657 16.37 -73.59 -10.56
N ARG A 658 16.52 -72.49 -9.81
CA ARG A 658 15.46 -71.52 -9.57
C ARG A 658 15.61 -70.22 -10.36
N TRP A 659 16.75 -69.94 -10.95
CA TRP A 659 17.06 -68.70 -11.61
C TRP A 659 16.33 -68.43 -12.94
N PRO A 660 16.02 -69.37 -13.80
CA PRO A 660 15.37 -69.11 -15.07
C PRO A 660 13.95 -68.55 -14.98
N ALA A 661 13.31 -68.75 -13.85
CA ALA A 661 11.92 -68.37 -13.60
C ALA A 661 11.76 -67.13 -12.71
N LEU A 662 12.83 -66.31 -12.49
CA LEU A 662 12.85 -65.23 -11.57
C LEU A 662 12.29 -63.93 -12.12
N TRP A 663 11.52 -63.32 -11.31
CA TRP A 663 10.93 -61.98 -11.41
C TRP A 663 11.98 -60.88 -11.62
N GLN A 664 11.61 -59.70 -12.20
CA GLN A 664 12.53 -58.65 -12.60
C GLN A 664 13.47 -58.17 -11.47
N PRO A 665 13.02 -57.90 -10.23
CA PRO A 665 13.91 -57.43 -9.15
C PRO A 665 15.03 -58.48 -8.88
N VAL A 666 14.68 -59.76 -8.94
CA VAL A 666 15.62 -60.82 -8.71
C VAL A 666 16.56 -60.99 -9.90
N ALA A 667 16.14 -60.68 -11.09
CA ALA A 667 16.99 -60.61 -12.26
C ALA A 667 18.07 -59.51 -12.11
N ALA A 668 17.71 -58.38 -11.49
CA ALA A 668 18.67 -57.32 -11.15
C ALA A 668 19.67 -57.78 -10.05
N LEU A 669 19.19 -58.40 -8.98
CA LEU A 669 20.01 -59.06 -7.95
C LEU A 669 21.01 -60.02 -8.58
N ARG A 670 20.52 -60.85 -9.48
CA ARG A 670 21.35 -61.80 -10.23
C ARG A 670 22.44 -61.10 -11.01
N ARG A 671 22.11 -60.07 -11.75
CA ARG A 671 23.07 -59.32 -12.57
C ARG A 671 24.16 -58.62 -11.74
N GLN A 672 23.83 -58.09 -10.60
CA GLN A 672 24.76 -57.26 -9.80
C GLN A 672 25.55 -58.07 -8.74
N ARG A 673 24.87 -58.88 -7.95
CA ARG A 673 25.50 -59.61 -6.81
C ARG A 673 25.96 -61.01 -7.10
N LEU A 674 25.28 -61.77 -7.96
CA LEU A 674 25.66 -63.13 -8.25
C LEU A 674 27.07 -63.26 -8.87
N PRO A 675 27.48 -62.37 -9.79
CA PRO A 675 28.86 -62.46 -10.29
C PRO A 675 29.91 -62.35 -9.20
N ARG A 676 29.71 -61.50 -8.18
CA ARG A 676 30.60 -61.36 -7.03
C ARG A 676 30.49 -62.57 -6.09
N ALA A 677 29.29 -63.03 -5.80
CA ALA A 677 29.07 -64.18 -4.95
C ALA A 677 29.70 -65.46 -5.54
N LEU A 678 29.60 -65.64 -6.85
CA LEU A 678 30.20 -66.77 -7.56
C LEU A 678 31.75 -66.72 -7.54
N LEU A 679 32.30 -65.51 -7.55
CA LEU A 679 33.75 -65.35 -7.42
C LEU A 679 34.27 -65.91 -6.09
N GLU A 680 33.54 -65.84 -5.01
CA GLU A 680 33.89 -66.25 -3.66
C GLU A 680 33.35 -67.65 -3.30
N CYS A 681 32.41 -68.20 -4.07
CA CYS A 681 31.75 -69.46 -3.76
C CYS A 681 32.71 -70.67 -3.74
N PRO A 682 32.53 -71.57 -2.78
CA PRO A 682 33.44 -72.75 -2.68
C PRO A 682 33.20 -73.87 -3.69
N GLY A 683 32.38 -73.66 -4.73
CA GLY A 683 32.08 -74.68 -5.74
C GLY A 683 33.22 -75.08 -6.65
N THR A 684 33.08 -76.26 -7.32
CA THR A 684 34.02 -76.75 -8.32
C THR A 684 33.93 -75.92 -9.65
N PRO A 685 34.96 -75.89 -10.49
CA PRO A 685 34.91 -75.18 -11.78
C PRO A 685 33.72 -75.63 -12.68
N ARG A 686 33.38 -76.94 -12.62
CA ARG A 686 32.23 -77.47 -13.40
C ARG A 686 30.89 -77.01 -12.89
N GLU A 687 30.68 -76.85 -11.56
CA GLU A 687 29.45 -76.38 -10.98
C GLU A 687 29.29 -74.89 -11.31
N ILE A 688 30.31 -74.08 -11.14
CA ILE A 688 30.32 -72.69 -11.51
C ILE A 688 30.03 -72.50 -13.01
N ALA A 689 30.65 -73.36 -13.86
CA ALA A 689 30.41 -73.29 -15.29
C ALA A 689 28.94 -73.59 -15.68
N ARG A 690 28.30 -74.57 -14.99
CA ARG A 690 26.86 -74.85 -15.22
C ARG A 690 25.98 -73.61 -14.83
N VAL A 691 26.27 -72.96 -13.71
CA VAL A 691 25.58 -71.74 -13.34
C VAL A 691 25.81 -70.60 -14.35
N LEU A 692 27.04 -70.42 -14.83
CA LEU A 692 27.34 -69.45 -15.87
C LEU A 692 26.57 -69.67 -17.17
N LEU A 693 26.33 -70.92 -17.52
CA LEU A 693 25.54 -71.28 -18.70
C LEU A 693 24.02 -71.04 -18.50
N ALA A 694 23.55 -71.22 -17.28
CA ALA A 694 22.17 -70.94 -16.91
C ALA A 694 21.87 -69.39 -16.74
N MET A 695 22.91 -68.58 -16.55
CA MET A 695 22.81 -67.13 -16.42
C MET A 695 22.65 -66.45 -17.78
N GLY A 696 21.81 -65.49 -17.89
CA GLY A 696 21.76 -64.67 -19.10
C GLY A 696 23.09 -64.00 -19.42
N GLU A 697 23.30 -63.69 -20.68
CA GLU A 697 24.55 -63.21 -21.26
C GLU A 697 25.18 -62.00 -20.53
N ARG A 698 24.36 -61.03 -20.10
CA ARG A 698 24.84 -59.86 -19.37
C ARG A 698 25.45 -60.19 -18.01
N THR A 699 24.87 -61.19 -17.29
CA THR A 699 25.36 -61.56 -15.95
C THR A 699 26.66 -62.37 -16.08
N ALA A 700 26.74 -63.25 -17.07
CA ALA A 700 27.95 -63.96 -17.39
C ALA A 700 29.09 -63.01 -17.81
N HIS A 701 28.80 -61.98 -18.59
CA HIS A 701 29.74 -60.93 -18.95
C HIS A 701 30.30 -60.21 -17.72
N SER A 702 29.39 -59.77 -16.75
CA SER A 702 29.82 -59.12 -15.51
C SER A 702 30.75 -60.06 -14.67
N TYR A 703 30.44 -61.33 -14.60
CA TYR A 703 31.30 -62.29 -13.91
C TYR A 703 32.68 -62.42 -14.57
N LEU A 704 32.73 -62.47 -15.88
CA LEU A 704 34.00 -62.53 -16.66
C LEU A 704 34.85 -61.30 -16.45
N ASP A 705 34.25 -60.13 -16.41
CA ASP A 705 34.97 -58.86 -16.11
C ASP A 705 35.60 -58.90 -14.71
N LEU A 706 34.88 -59.42 -13.72
CA LEU A 706 35.42 -59.61 -12.36
C LEU A 706 36.53 -60.67 -12.34
N VAL A 707 36.39 -61.81 -13.05
CA VAL A 707 37.45 -62.80 -13.19
C VAL A 707 38.69 -62.22 -13.87
N CYS A 708 38.50 -61.40 -14.90
CA CYS A 708 39.58 -60.68 -15.56
C CYS A 708 40.40 -59.82 -14.61
N ARG A 709 39.73 -59.08 -13.72
CA ARG A 709 40.40 -58.30 -12.70
C ARG A 709 41.09 -59.16 -11.65
N ALA A 710 40.43 -60.19 -11.19
CA ALA A 710 40.98 -61.13 -10.21
C ALA A 710 42.14 -61.97 -10.72
N ALA A 711 42.27 -62.17 -12.06
CA ALA A 711 43.35 -62.89 -12.69
C ALA A 711 44.72 -62.23 -12.49
N ALA A 712 44.81 -60.96 -12.10
CA ALA A 712 46.08 -60.31 -11.77
C ALA A 712 46.86 -60.99 -10.61
N THR A 713 46.11 -61.61 -9.68
CA THR A 713 46.74 -62.25 -8.50
C THR A 713 46.59 -63.78 -8.57
N PRO A 714 47.73 -64.58 -8.52
CA PRO A 714 47.68 -66.01 -8.56
C PRO A 714 47.22 -66.60 -7.24
N THR A 715 45.93 -66.85 -7.09
CA THR A 715 45.32 -67.49 -5.94
C THR A 715 44.57 -68.75 -6.40
N SER A 716 44.41 -69.74 -5.51
CA SER A 716 43.56 -70.95 -5.78
C SER A 716 42.18 -70.59 -6.27
N GLN A 717 41.67 -69.44 -5.76
CA GLN A 717 40.33 -68.93 -6.13
C GLN A 717 40.35 -68.36 -7.56
N SER A 718 41.35 -67.53 -7.90
CA SER A 718 41.52 -67.04 -9.29
C SER A 718 41.66 -68.13 -10.26
N LEU A 719 42.46 -69.15 -9.97
CA LEU A 719 42.65 -70.37 -10.76
C LEU A 719 41.30 -71.08 -11.01
N ARG A 720 40.60 -71.38 -9.94
CA ARG A 720 39.26 -72.00 -10.00
C ARG A 720 38.30 -71.24 -10.91
N ASN A 721 38.19 -69.93 -10.74
CA ASN A 721 37.27 -69.12 -11.49
C ASN A 721 37.62 -69.02 -12.99
N ILE A 722 38.91 -68.96 -13.32
CA ILE A 722 39.35 -68.99 -14.69
C ILE A 722 39.07 -70.40 -15.32
N LEU A 723 39.34 -71.51 -14.60
CA LEU A 723 38.99 -72.84 -15.03
C LEU A 723 37.48 -73.05 -15.26
N ALA A 724 36.63 -72.42 -14.44
CA ALA A 724 35.18 -72.45 -14.63
C ALA A 724 34.81 -71.78 -15.97
N VAL A 725 35.40 -70.61 -16.29
CA VAL A 725 35.17 -69.93 -17.56
C VAL A 725 35.67 -70.71 -18.72
N VAL A 726 36.88 -71.30 -18.64
CA VAL A 726 37.47 -72.19 -19.71
C VAL A 726 36.53 -73.36 -19.90
N THR A 727 35.97 -73.94 -18.84
CA THR A 727 35.03 -75.08 -18.96
C THR A 727 33.73 -74.63 -19.66
N ALA A 728 33.27 -73.42 -19.52
CA ALA A 728 32.08 -72.87 -20.16
C ALA A 728 32.32 -72.35 -21.59
N GLN A 729 33.58 -72.31 -22.07
CA GLN A 729 34.03 -71.59 -23.29
C GLN A 729 33.31 -71.97 -24.59
N ARG A 730 32.75 -73.18 -24.70
CA ARG A 730 32.08 -73.67 -25.94
C ARG A 730 30.71 -72.95 -26.15
N SER A 731 30.18 -72.19 -25.12
CA SER A 731 28.87 -71.56 -25.15
C SER A 731 28.93 -70.06 -24.90
N VAL A 732 30.10 -69.41 -24.98
CA VAL A 732 30.33 -67.98 -24.69
C VAL A 732 30.28 -67.15 -25.97
N SER A 733 29.74 -65.96 -25.91
CA SER A 733 29.64 -65.00 -27.02
C SER A 733 31.06 -64.44 -27.43
N THR A 734 31.15 -63.80 -28.60
CA THR A 734 32.41 -63.23 -29.09
C THR A 734 33.00 -62.21 -28.11
N SER A 735 32.22 -61.37 -27.56
CA SER A 735 32.64 -60.35 -26.56
C SER A 735 33.13 -60.96 -25.23
N GLN A 736 32.56 -62.08 -24.88
CA GLN A 736 32.96 -62.86 -23.70
C GLN A 736 34.27 -63.54 -23.90
N LYS A 737 34.54 -64.03 -25.17
CA LYS A 737 35.82 -64.59 -25.54
C LYS A 737 36.95 -63.57 -25.43
N GLU A 738 36.72 -62.33 -25.85
CA GLU A 738 37.73 -61.27 -25.71
C GLU A 738 38.07 -60.97 -24.23
N LEU A 739 37.14 -61.08 -23.33
CA LEU A 739 37.35 -60.84 -21.85
C LEU A 739 38.18 -62.06 -21.32
N LEU A 740 37.83 -63.29 -21.74
CA LEU A 740 38.60 -64.46 -21.36
C LEU A 740 40.02 -64.40 -21.88
N ASP A 741 40.25 -64.08 -23.15
CA ASP A 741 41.56 -63.88 -23.71
C ASP A 741 42.37 -62.83 -22.96
N ARG A 742 41.76 -61.72 -22.54
CA ARG A 742 42.37 -60.71 -21.64
C ARG A 742 42.75 -61.28 -20.27
N ALA A 743 41.92 -62.08 -19.66
CA ALA A 743 42.23 -62.74 -18.40
C ALA A 743 43.38 -63.72 -18.56
N LEU A 744 43.39 -64.52 -19.63
CA LEU A 744 44.45 -65.46 -19.95
C LEU A 744 45.76 -64.75 -20.26
N ASP A 745 45.74 -63.65 -21.02
CA ASP A 745 46.87 -62.79 -21.24
C ASP A 745 47.46 -62.22 -19.93
N THR A 746 46.60 -61.89 -18.97
CA THR A 746 46.99 -61.40 -17.64
C THR A 746 47.70 -62.54 -16.87
N VAL A 747 47.13 -63.73 -16.86
CA VAL A 747 47.71 -64.89 -16.26
C VAL A 747 49.11 -65.23 -16.92
N GLU A 748 49.17 -65.23 -18.24
CA GLU A 748 50.35 -65.43 -18.99
C GLU A 748 51.51 -64.45 -18.66
N ARG A 749 51.14 -63.16 -18.46
CA ARG A 749 52.13 -62.07 -18.22
C ARG A 749 52.53 -61.93 -16.76
N GLN A 750 51.64 -62.14 -15.82
CA GLN A 750 51.82 -61.76 -14.41
C GLN A 750 52.08 -62.95 -13.46
N TRP A 751 51.62 -64.18 -13.80
CA TRP A 751 51.75 -65.31 -12.87
C TRP A 751 53.20 -65.83 -12.88
N PRO A 752 53.71 -66.15 -11.69
CA PRO A 752 54.98 -66.81 -11.59
C PRO A 752 55.03 -68.14 -12.36
N PRO A 753 56.19 -68.59 -12.88
CA PRO A 753 56.28 -69.86 -13.61
C PRO A 753 55.77 -71.10 -12.88
N ALA A 754 55.93 -71.15 -11.58
CA ALA A 754 55.44 -72.28 -10.76
C ALA A 754 53.87 -72.29 -10.75
N ASP A 755 53.24 -71.14 -10.67
CA ASP A 755 51.75 -71.05 -10.66
C ASP A 755 51.21 -71.32 -12.08
N LEU A 756 51.91 -70.89 -13.13
CA LEU A 756 51.60 -71.25 -14.49
C LEU A 756 51.67 -72.76 -14.77
N ASP A 757 52.62 -73.53 -14.15
CA ASP A 757 52.67 -75.00 -14.23
C ASP A 757 51.39 -75.63 -13.59
N VAL A 758 50.98 -75.16 -12.48
CA VAL A 758 49.67 -75.55 -11.84
C VAL A 758 48.56 -75.33 -12.79
N PHE A 759 48.47 -74.05 -13.33
CA PHE A 759 47.45 -73.71 -14.28
C PHE A 759 47.44 -74.62 -15.52
N VAL A 760 48.59 -74.91 -16.10
CA VAL A 760 48.74 -75.78 -17.30
C VAL A 760 48.27 -77.20 -16.94
N ALA A 761 48.62 -77.73 -15.77
CA ALA A 761 48.16 -79.04 -15.38
C ALA A 761 46.65 -79.18 -15.27
N ASP A 762 45.97 -78.12 -14.66
CA ASP A 762 44.55 -78.09 -14.48
C ASP A 762 43.75 -77.76 -15.74
N VAL A 763 44.28 -76.95 -16.67
CA VAL A 763 43.64 -76.61 -17.95
C VAL A 763 43.79 -77.76 -18.98
N ARG A 764 44.85 -78.53 -18.95
CA ARG A 764 45.15 -79.64 -19.94
C ARG A 764 43.97 -80.58 -20.20
N PRO A 765 43.22 -81.06 -19.19
CA PRO A 765 42.03 -81.91 -19.41
C PRO A 765 40.84 -81.17 -20.01
N LEU A 766 40.84 -79.82 -19.96
CA LEU A 766 39.72 -78.94 -20.43
C LEU A 766 39.98 -78.43 -21.82
N ASP A 767 41.20 -77.91 -22.11
CA ASP A 767 41.66 -77.36 -23.38
C ASP A 767 43.17 -77.63 -23.60
N THR A 768 43.50 -78.69 -24.45
CA THR A 768 44.89 -79.08 -24.71
C THR A 768 45.67 -77.98 -25.44
N GLY A 769 45.04 -77.23 -26.36
CA GLY A 769 45.67 -76.18 -27.12
C GLY A 769 46.06 -74.96 -26.24
N LEU A 770 45.19 -74.62 -25.31
CA LEU A 770 45.46 -73.57 -24.33
C LEU A 770 46.56 -73.96 -23.35
N ALA A 771 46.53 -75.23 -22.87
CA ALA A 771 47.60 -75.78 -22.02
C ALA A 771 48.98 -75.77 -22.68
N GLU A 772 49.02 -76.09 -23.95
CA GLU A 772 50.30 -76.04 -24.68
C GLU A 772 50.83 -74.64 -24.94
N ARG A 773 49.91 -73.62 -25.14
CA ARG A 773 50.34 -72.23 -25.27
C ARG A 773 50.94 -71.77 -23.97
N MET A 774 50.25 -71.98 -22.85
CA MET A 774 50.67 -71.56 -21.52
C MET A 774 51.95 -72.28 -21.08
N ALA A 775 52.12 -73.56 -21.35
CA ALA A 775 53.34 -74.30 -21.10
C ALA A 775 54.54 -73.71 -21.85
N ARG A 776 54.43 -73.48 -23.14
CA ARG A 776 55.43 -72.78 -23.90
C ARG A 776 55.85 -71.45 -23.34
N ARG A 777 54.90 -70.69 -22.82
CA ARG A 777 55.15 -69.40 -22.23
C ARG A 777 55.83 -69.50 -20.88
N ALA A 778 55.43 -70.43 -20.03
CA ALA A 778 56.12 -70.80 -18.77
C ALA A 778 57.60 -71.19 -19.01
N GLU A 779 57.85 -72.00 -20.01
CA GLU A 779 59.19 -72.42 -20.42
C GLU A 779 60.03 -71.22 -20.91
N GLN A 780 59.52 -70.35 -21.75
CA GLN A 780 60.15 -69.11 -22.22
C GLN A 780 60.54 -68.17 -21.07
N ARG A 781 59.76 -68.06 -20.02
CA ARG A 781 60.03 -67.19 -18.85
C ARG A 781 61.05 -67.80 -17.88
N ARG A 782 61.30 -69.16 -17.94
CA ARG A 782 62.38 -69.85 -17.20
C ARG A 782 63.70 -69.69 -17.86
N THR A 783 63.78 -69.40 -19.16
CA THR A 783 65.02 -69.25 -19.91
C THR A 783 65.67 -67.91 -19.66
N PRO A 784 66.88 -67.86 -19.11
CA PRO A 784 67.54 -66.55 -18.82
C PRO A 784 67.79 -65.72 -20.06
N TRP A 785 67.58 -64.48 -20.08
CA TRP A 785 67.59 -63.51 -21.17
C TRP A 785 68.98 -63.42 -21.90
N TYR A 786 70.11 -63.89 -21.30
CA TYR A 786 71.44 -63.80 -21.87
C TYR A 786 71.72 -64.95 -22.85
N LYS A 787 70.89 -65.97 -23.03
CA LYS A 787 71.04 -67.03 -24.05
C LYS A 787 70.37 -66.67 -25.40
N SER A 788 69.70 -65.61 -25.53
CA SER A 788 68.96 -65.19 -26.75
C SER A 788 69.69 -64.16 -27.63
N LYS A 789 70.91 -63.70 -27.31
CA LYS A 789 71.69 -62.76 -28.14
C LYS A 789 72.86 -63.47 -28.89
N ARG A 790 72.60 -64.20 -29.96
CA ARG A 790 73.50 -64.42 -31.08
C ARG A 790 72.67 -64.35 -32.36
N GLY A 791 72.82 -63.20 -33.05
CA GLY A 791 72.39 -63.08 -34.44
C GLY A 791 71.69 -61.74 -34.77
N GLY A 792 72.55 -60.86 -35.41
CA GLY A 792 71.97 -59.84 -36.27
C GLY A 792 72.09 -58.39 -35.91
N ARG A 793 73.31 -57.86 -36.18
CA ARG A 793 73.48 -56.39 -36.39
C ARG A 793 72.61 -55.88 -37.53
N LYS A 794 72.00 -54.76 -37.38
CA LYS A 794 72.10 -53.58 -38.30
C LYS A 794 71.25 -52.39 -37.81
N ARG A 795 72.02 -51.34 -37.62
CA ARG A 795 71.77 -49.89 -37.91
C ARG A 795 70.49 -49.19 -37.43
N ALA A 796 70.78 -48.21 -36.58
CA ALA A 796 69.94 -46.99 -36.37
C ALA A 796 69.89 -46.15 -37.67
N PRO A 797 68.93 -45.17 -37.76
CA PRO A 797 69.26 -43.81 -37.39
C PRO A 797 68.12 -43.01 -36.66
N GLU A 798 68.58 -42.20 -35.77
CA GLU A 798 68.48 -40.76 -35.71
C GLU A 798 67.07 -40.09 -35.66
N THR A 799 66.92 -39.45 -34.50
CA THR A 799 66.46 -38.06 -34.26
C THR A 799 65.14 -37.54 -34.81
N ARG A 800 64.35 -37.15 -33.95
CA ARG A 800 63.89 -35.75 -33.72
C ARG A 800 62.85 -35.61 -32.59
N ALA A 801 63.18 -34.76 -31.69
CA ALA A 801 62.15 -34.17 -30.73
C ALA A 801 61.34 -33.10 -31.46
N PRO A 802 60.15 -32.85 -31.03
CA PRO A 802 59.71 -31.48 -30.89
C PRO A 802 59.09 -31.20 -29.53
N GLU A 803 59.60 -30.21 -29.03
CA GLU A 803 58.96 -28.89 -28.59
C GLU A 803 57.71 -28.94 -27.72
N ARG A 804 57.95 -28.34 -26.56
CA ARG A 804 57.00 -27.91 -25.59
C ARG A 804 56.20 -26.74 -26.16
N GLU A 805 54.89 -26.78 -26.06
CA GLU A 805 54.08 -25.60 -26.01
C GLU A 805 53.54 -25.34 -24.57
N LYS A 806 53.70 -24.10 -24.18
CA LYS A 806 53.28 -23.55 -22.87
C LYS A 806 51.82 -23.18 -22.91
N PRO A 807 51.15 -23.11 -21.72
CA PRO A 807 49.76 -22.72 -21.59
C PRO A 807 49.61 -21.19 -21.64
N LYS A 808 48.53 -20.73 -22.22
CA LYS A 808 48.05 -19.34 -22.15
C LYS A 808 47.02 -19.21 -21.04
N ASP A 809 47.34 -18.28 -20.18
CA ASP A 809 46.46 -17.74 -19.15
C ASP A 809 45.26 -16.94 -19.72
N PRO A 810 44.17 -16.84 -18.99
CA PRO A 810 43.03 -16.05 -19.37
C PRO A 810 43.16 -14.61 -18.84
N ARG A 811 42.61 -13.66 -19.58
CA ARG A 811 42.35 -12.32 -19.08
C ARG A 811 40.86 -11.98 -19.12
N PRO A 812 40.46 -11.09 -18.24
CA PRO A 812 39.07 -10.93 -17.83
C PRO A 812 38.38 -9.69 -18.43
N GLY A 813 37.11 -9.59 -18.09
CA GLY A 813 36.44 -8.30 -17.94
C GLY A 813 35.63 -7.86 -19.13
N SER A 814 34.56 -7.44 -18.95
CA SER A 814 33.94 -6.23 -18.40
C SER A 814 32.53 -6.14 -18.90
N GLU A 815 31.68 -5.92 -17.95
CA GLU A 815 30.73 -4.81 -17.90
C GLU A 815 29.88 -4.50 -19.14
N GLY A 816 28.57 -4.53 -18.89
CA GLY A 816 27.46 -4.02 -19.65
C GLY A 816 26.15 -4.47 -19.02
#